data_0b8b7f18b5cb37e3d7cf9845410c3564
#
_entry.id   0b8b7f18b5cb37e3d7cf9845410c3564
#
_cell.length_a   1.000
_cell.length_b   1.000
_cell.length_c   1.000
_cell.angle_alpha   90.00
_cell.angle_beta   90.00
_cell.angle_gamma   90.00
#
_symmetry.space_group_name_H-M   'P 1'
#
loop_
_entity.id
_entity.type
_entity.pdbx_description
1 polymer ?
#
loop_
_entity_poly.entity_id
_entity_poly.type
_entity_poly.pdbx_seq_one_letter_code
_entity_poly.pdbx_strand_id
1 'polypeptide(L)'
;MNISHLLLCTALLAAPVCMAQDLTEPETEAPSAASQLPASLAQKIAAGDFAGLQTELRSSLLKAGEQTKSGQKLLQDKQYRHLLDIHELLRVTGPDNVKAVFSKSPQDAAFIKAFLQDPAWVELYLGAGLIPENSPEGLQILSDIWKADGKNADFRDYQSLATGLASVFSTGPMAGKLKTNSANSNPVRRYQIFKKLHQENKLHPGFIKLRPWEMRFVVGHTWDDKSYEWSNEHVNLPWRRYTDACWAAPYTGNNFFGDTIQGPLFYVPWRDVNTSAENTQVIGGVCGGLSYFGTMAAQAHGIPAYPVGQPGHCAYAVRVKRGEWKGGFGGPDGGMHNHIFGSQAPTSYLLMENVFADNAKAAQAYLWAAQARLDEAAGNKDKAIQAWGEALKQTPLHPFFRTELQRLLMEKEGMQPIDWYVYAKDALSHYKGNGFAAFDILKDVQNKFLMDIPSQDRIAWFRDLHETIATTPTSWAVKFQPVLDSQSAFLTNPQEKAAYLETVLSTHLKTGDGTNFGQALEWAVKTFVENGQADVFSNAFAKVTQQTGEAGASGKAPDPKKLKEAYGKAIYATEMARSIPAFQTLSKAAASFSDADTSANTVNAAIPQGWKLVPADGMVRCSTTCQWDSPWDHINLLRPCGGSQHTDKEANPNVIVELKNGVDLAGLVVTKRNGNEDRMKKMEVSTSTDGATWFPLAATENMPKEWVITAPEGTKAKWIKVEAKNAQPEFMHLRHILVYEK
;
A
#
# COMPACT_ATOMS: atom_id res chain seq x y z
N MET A 1 24.27 -37.84 -7.43
CA MET A 1 25.12 -37.32 -6.36
C MET A 1 26.44 -36.88 -6.98
N ASN A 2 26.60 -35.61 -7.28
CA ASN A 2 27.85 -35.04 -7.78
C ASN A 2 28.31 -33.99 -6.78
N ILE A 3 29.44 -34.33 -6.15
CA ILE A 3 30.23 -33.54 -5.23
C ILE A 3 31.03 -32.52 -6.06
N SER A 4 30.50 -31.31 -6.26
CA SER A 4 31.23 -30.23 -6.99
C SER A 4 30.78 -28.83 -6.56
N HIS A 5 30.41 -28.61 -5.29
CA HIS A 5 30.12 -27.27 -4.75
C HIS A 5 30.72 -27.00 -3.35
N LEU A 6 31.97 -27.53 -3.18
CA LEU A 6 32.68 -27.32 -1.90
C LEU A 6 34.09 -26.77 -2.12
N LEU A 7 34.25 -25.75 -2.94
CA LEU A 7 35.53 -25.03 -3.07
C LEU A 7 35.34 -23.68 -3.76
N LEU A 8 34.71 -22.73 -3.04
CA LEU A 8 34.79 -21.28 -3.39
C LEU A 8 34.43 -20.39 -2.18
N CYS A 9 35.00 -20.67 -1.03
CA CYS A 9 34.89 -19.82 0.17
C CYS A 9 36.23 -19.57 0.84
N THR A 10 37.24 -19.18 0.07
CA THR A 10 38.48 -18.65 0.67
C THR A 10 39.17 -17.69 -0.30
N ALA A 11 38.61 -16.49 -0.49
CA ALA A 11 39.35 -15.32 -0.96
C ALA A 11 38.38 -14.11 -0.98
N LEU A 12 38.23 -13.42 0.14
CA LEU A 12 37.77 -12.03 0.24
C LEU A 12 37.77 -11.58 1.70
N LEU A 13 38.95 -11.69 2.32
CA LEU A 13 39.28 -10.96 3.55
C LEU A 13 40.23 -9.84 3.10
N ALA A 14 39.66 -8.69 2.78
CA ALA A 14 40.25 -7.34 2.91
C ALA A 14 39.39 -6.34 2.09
N ALA A 15 38.39 -5.77 2.74
CA ALA A 15 37.86 -4.49 2.32
C ALA A 15 37.52 -3.67 3.55
N PRO A 16 37.87 -2.39 3.59
CA PRO A 16 38.02 -1.63 4.80
C PRO A 16 36.70 -1.27 5.47
N VAL A 17 36.80 -1.18 6.77
CA VAL A 17 35.86 -0.48 7.67
C VAL A 17 35.69 0.97 7.19
N CYS A 18 34.70 1.20 6.36
CA CYS A 18 34.22 2.55 6.03
C CYS A 18 32.77 2.41 5.63
N MET A 19 31.86 2.67 6.55
CA MET A 19 30.50 3.17 6.41
C MET A 19 29.70 2.97 7.72
N ALA A 20 30.24 3.56 8.79
CA ALA A 20 29.46 3.84 10.01
C ALA A 20 29.11 5.35 10.07
N GLN A 21 28.91 6.00 8.92
CA GLN A 21 28.92 7.46 8.87
C GLN A 21 27.58 8.15 8.61
N ASP A 22 26.44 7.47 8.62
CA ASP A 22 25.15 8.15 8.30
C ASP A 22 24.12 8.13 9.44
N LEU A 23 24.52 7.93 10.68
CA LEU A 23 23.63 8.10 11.86
C LEU A 23 24.07 9.26 12.76
N THR A 24 24.98 10.10 12.34
CA THR A 24 25.36 11.29 13.10
C THR A 24 24.38 12.43 12.79
N GLU A 25 23.32 12.52 13.60
CA GLU A 25 22.69 13.83 13.83
C GLU A 25 23.68 14.71 14.63
N PRO A 26 23.62 16.04 14.45
CA PRO A 26 24.34 16.94 15.32
C PRO A 26 24.01 16.61 16.77
N GLU A 27 25.01 16.61 17.61
CA GLU A 27 24.88 16.36 19.04
C GLU A 27 23.71 17.17 19.59
N THR A 28 22.68 16.50 20.09
CA THR A 28 21.64 17.15 20.87
C THR A 28 22.34 17.79 22.07
N GLU A 29 22.22 19.11 22.22
CA GLU A 29 22.72 19.84 23.38
C GLU A 29 22.36 19.04 24.66
N ALA A 30 23.34 18.90 25.54
CA ALA A 30 23.15 18.26 26.84
C ALA A 30 21.94 18.90 27.53
N PRO A 31 21.01 18.09 28.10
CA PRO A 31 19.79 18.63 28.65
C PRO A 31 20.16 19.64 29.76
N SER A 32 19.61 20.85 29.59
CA SER A 32 19.78 21.95 30.55
C SER A 32 19.26 21.52 31.93
N ALA A 33 19.87 22.06 32.98
CA ALA A 33 19.46 21.89 34.35
C ALA A 33 17.92 21.94 34.51
N ALA A 34 17.36 20.98 35.28
CA ALA A 34 15.92 20.88 35.51
C ALA A 34 15.34 22.26 35.86
N SER A 35 14.38 22.72 35.07
CA SER A 35 13.65 23.95 35.39
C SER A 35 12.85 23.66 36.68
N GLN A 36 13.11 24.40 37.75
CA GLN A 36 12.34 24.23 38.98
C GLN A 36 10.91 24.65 38.74
N LEU A 37 9.97 23.73 38.96
CA LEU A 37 8.55 24.04 38.91
C LEU A 37 8.19 25.10 39.97
N PRO A 38 7.25 26.01 39.70
CA PRO A 38 6.71 26.92 40.72
C PRO A 38 6.25 26.16 41.96
N ALA A 39 6.52 26.71 43.17
CA ALA A 39 6.25 26.03 44.42
C ALA A 39 4.78 25.57 44.56
N SER A 40 3.83 26.36 44.10
CA SER A 40 2.41 25.98 44.12
C SER A 40 2.11 24.73 43.28
N LEU A 41 2.69 24.61 42.09
CA LEU A 41 2.52 23.47 41.22
C LEU A 41 3.20 22.23 41.79
N ALA A 42 4.40 22.39 42.34
CA ALA A 42 5.12 21.32 43.03
C ALA A 42 4.32 20.78 44.23
N GLN A 43 3.66 21.63 45.01
CA GLN A 43 2.74 21.24 46.10
C GLN A 43 1.57 20.41 45.61
N LYS A 44 0.92 20.82 44.51
CA LYS A 44 -0.19 20.06 43.94
C LYS A 44 0.24 18.67 43.44
N ILE A 45 1.39 18.58 42.79
CA ILE A 45 1.97 17.30 42.38
C ILE A 45 2.26 16.43 43.61
N ALA A 46 2.83 17.02 44.69
CA ALA A 46 3.11 16.31 45.93
C ALA A 46 1.84 15.79 46.62
N ALA A 47 0.75 16.54 46.53
CA ALA A 47 -0.56 16.18 47.10
C ALA A 47 -1.37 15.23 46.21
N GLY A 48 -0.96 14.97 44.96
CA GLY A 48 -1.76 14.20 43.96
C GLY A 48 -3.01 14.94 43.45
N ASP A 49 -3.03 16.29 43.55
CA ASP A 49 -4.11 17.14 43.05
C ASP A 49 -3.89 17.51 41.59
N PHE A 50 -4.05 16.54 40.68
CA PHE A 50 -3.80 16.73 39.24
C PHE A 50 -4.91 17.55 38.54
N ALA A 51 -6.14 17.53 39.03
CA ALA A 51 -7.20 18.37 38.51
C ALA A 51 -6.95 19.84 38.84
N GLY A 52 -6.59 20.14 40.12
CA GLY A 52 -6.15 21.46 40.52
C GLY A 52 -4.89 21.94 39.82
N LEU A 53 -3.95 21.01 39.58
CA LEU A 53 -2.74 21.29 38.80
C LEU A 53 -3.06 21.68 37.37
N GLN A 54 -3.94 20.95 36.67
CA GLN A 54 -4.36 21.27 35.29
C GLN A 54 -5.02 22.64 35.20
N THR A 55 -5.90 22.95 36.17
CA THR A 55 -6.61 24.24 36.23
C THR A 55 -5.63 25.40 36.43
N GLU A 56 -4.66 25.27 37.36
CA GLU A 56 -3.67 26.31 37.62
C GLU A 56 -2.69 26.47 36.45
N LEU A 57 -2.25 25.39 35.84
CA LEU A 57 -1.44 25.42 34.63
C LEU A 57 -2.14 26.16 33.49
N ARG A 58 -3.40 25.79 33.21
CA ARG A 58 -4.19 26.45 32.18
C ARG A 58 -4.29 27.97 32.43
N SER A 59 -4.63 28.39 33.66
CA SER A 59 -4.74 29.79 33.99
C SER A 59 -3.39 30.53 33.83
N SER A 60 -2.31 29.95 34.30
CA SER A 60 -0.97 30.54 34.22
C SER A 60 -0.49 30.69 32.79
N LEU A 61 -0.67 29.64 31.96
CA LEU A 61 -0.28 29.63 30.54
C LEU A 61 -1.08 30.66 29.73
N LEU A 62 -2.39 30.75 29.93
CA LEU A 62 -3.23 31.75 29.26
C LEU A 62 -2.84 33.18 29.66
N LYS A 63 -2.57 33.43 30.94
CA LYS A 63 -2.10 34.74 31.41
C LYS A 63 -0.78 35.13 30.80
N ALA A 64 0.18 34.17 30.69
CA ALA A 64 1.45 34.40 30.01
C ALA A 64 1.24 34.72 28.52
N GLY A 65 0.30 34.02 27.86
CA GLY A 65 -0.11 34.28 26.48
C GLY A 65 -0.73 35.64 26.22
N GLU A 66 -1.46 36.19 27.19
CA GLU A 66 -2.00 37.57 27.14
C GLU A 66 -0.90 38.61 27.27
N GLN A 67 0.10 38.36 28.12
CA GLN A 67 1.21 39.27 28.38
C GLN A 67 2.24 39.30 27.23
N THR A 68 2.43 38.17 26.59
CA THR A 68 3.41 38.02 25.52
C THR A 68 2.70 37.91 24.17
N LYS A 69 2.60 39.02 23.47
CA LYS A 69 1.88 39.10 22.17
C LYS A 69 2.45 38.22 21.04
N SER A 70 3.45 37.39 21.31
CA SER A 70 4.10 36.52 20.33
C SER A 70 4.19 35.10 20.85
N GLY A 71 3.44 34.18 20.23
CA GLY A 71 3.50 32.75 20.54
C GLY A 71 4.91 32.17 20.36
N GLN A 72 5.67 32.64 19.38
CA GLN A 72 7.04 32.20 19.17
C GLN A 72 7.95 32.53 20.35
N LYS A 73 7.82 33.73 20.95
CA LYS A 73 8.62 34.11 22.13
C LYS A 73 8.23 33.27 23.35
N LEU A 74 6.94 32.94 23.51
CA LEU A 74 6.48 32.04 24.58
C LEU A 74 7.12 30.67 24.48
N LEU A 75 7.09 30.08 23.28
CA LEU A 75 7.64 28.76 23.04
C LEU A 75 9.18 28.70 23.03
N GLN A 76 9.87 29.84 23.10
CA GLN A 76 11.31 29.92 23.37
C GLN A 76 11.64 29.84 24.86
N ASP A 77 10.69 30.17 25.74
CA ASP A 77 10.87 30.10 27.19
C ASP A 77 10.78 28.62 27.66
N LYS A 78 11.89 28.12 28.20
CA LYS A 78 12.01 26.72 28.65
C LYS A 78 11.01 26.36 29.75
N GLN A 79 10.74 27.31 30.67
CA GLN A 79 9.78 27.08 31.75
C GLN A 79 8.35 27.02 31.19
N TYR A 80 7.99 27.94 30.30
CA TYR A 80 6.69 27.93 29.65
C TYR A 80 6.46 26.62 28.91
N ARG A 81 7.43 26.16 28.11
CA ARG A 81 7.35 24.88 27.40
C ARG A 81 7.10 23.70 28.34
N HIS A 82 7.86 23.60 29.41
CA HIS A 82 7.69 22.52 30.39
C HIS A 82 6.29 22.53 31.01
N LEU A 83 5.77 23.71 31.37
CA LEU A 83 4.39 23.84 31.91
C LEU A 83 3.33 23.47 30.86
N LEU A 84 3.55 23.83 29.60
CA LEU A 84 2.68 23.48 28.49
C LEU A 84 2.67 21.98 28.26
N ASP A 85 3.84 21.32 28.30
CA ASP A 85 3.97 19.86 28.17
C ASP A 85 3.26 19.13 29.29
N ILE A 86 3.39 19.58 30.54
CA ILE A 86 2.65 19.00 31.68
C ILE A 86 1.13 19.18 31.49
N HIS A 87 0.70 20.38 31.04
CA HIS A 87 -0.71 20.63 30.75
C HIS A 87 -1.22 19.70 29.64
N GLU A 88 -0.47 19.53 28.57
CA GLU A 88 -0.82 18.64 27.47
C GLU A 88 -0.85 17.16 27.89
N LEU A 89 0.11 16.73 28.71
CA LEU A 89 0.10 15.39 29.29
C LEU A 89 -1.18 15.13 30.11
N LEU A 90 -1.56 16.08 30.98
CA LEU A 90 -2.79 15.99 31.77
C LEU A 90 -4.04 16.02 30.90
N ARG A 91 -4.03 16.80 29.81
CA ARG A 91 -5.11 16.83 28.82
C ARG A 91 -5.29 15.49 28.13
N VAL A 92 -4.19 14.89 27.63
CA VAL A 92 -4.22 13.64 26.87
C VAL A 92 -4.55 12.47 27.79
N THR A 93 -3.86 12.35 28.89
CA THR A 93 -4.02 11.20 29.79
C THR A 93 -5.28 11.29 30.66
N GLY A 94 -5.70 12.51 31.00
CA GLY A 94 -6.74 12.78 31.99
C GLY A 94 -6.17 12.89 33.40
N PRO A 95 -6.48 13.96 34.18
CA PRO A 95 -5.97 14.17 35.53
C PRO A 95 -6.33 13.03 36.50
N ASP A 96 -7.54 12.46 36.39
CA ASP A 96 -7.97 11.33 37.18
C ASP A 96 -7.18 10.06 36.89
N ASN A 97 -6.80 9.82 35.63
CA ASN A 97 -5.97 8.69 35.23
C ASN A 97 -4.53 8.84 35.75
N VAL A 98 -3.97 10.07 35.73
CA VAL A 98 -2.66 10.34 36.35
C VAL A 98 -2.74 10.12 37.86
N LYS A 99 -3.83 10.56 38.52
CA LYS A 99 -4.08 10.31 39.95
C LYS A 99 -4.22 8.83 40.25
N ALA A 100 -4.88 8.07 39.39
CA ALA A 100 -5.02 6.62 39.57
C ALA A 100 -3.63 5.91 39.60
N VAL A 101 -2.73 6.28 38.67
CA VAL A 101 -1.34 5.77 38.69
C VAL A 101 -0.62 6.23 39.96
N PHE A 102 -0.67 7.53 40.26
CA PHE A 102 0.00 8.13 41.44
C PHE A 102 -0.43 7.48 42.75
N SER A 103 -1.70 7.15 42.93
CA SER A 103 -2.26 6.62 44.17
C SER A 103 -2.08 5.11 44.36
N LYS A 104 -1.57 4.40 43.36
CA LYS A 104 -1.48 2.94 43.36
C LYS A 104 -0.45 2.43 44.35
N SER A 105 0.70 3.10 44.47
CA SER A 105 1.75 2.81 45.44
C SER A 105 2.65 4.02 45.71
N PRO A 106 3.42 4.03 46.82
CA PRO A 106 4.43 5.08 47.04
C PRO A 106 5.48 5.17 45.95
N GLN A 107 5.81 4.05 45.28
CA GLN A 107 6.77 4.01 44.16
C GLN A 107 6.15 4.63 42.89
N ASP A 108 4.87 4.38 42.59
CA ASP A 108 4.17 5.03 41.51
C ASP A 108 4.07 6.54 41.74
N ALA A 109 3.81 6.98 42.98
CA ALA A 109 3.84 8.39 43.31
C ALA A 109 5.25 9.02 43.13
N ALA A 110 6.29 8.30 43.49
CA ALA A 110 7.66 8.75 43.26
C ALA A 110 8.00 8.84 41.76
N PHE A 111 7.55 7.87 40.98
CA PHE A 111 7.69 7.90 39.53
C PHE A 111 7.02 9.14 38.92
N ILE A 112 5.73 9.38 39.21
CA ILE A 112 4.99 10.53 38.65
C ILE A 112 5.68 11.86 39.01
N LYS A 113 6.17 11.99 40.24
CA LYS A 113 6.94 13.17 40.67
C LYS A 113 8.22 13.35 39.84
N ALA A 114 9.00 12.28 39.69
CA ALA A 114 10.24 12.32 38.93
C ALA A 114 9.98 12.60 37.42
N PHE A 115 8.96 11.97 36.85
CA PHE A 115 8.58 12.13 35.46
C PHE A 115 8.15 13.57 35.16
N LEU A 116 7.26 14.15 35.97
CA LEU A 116 6.78 15.53 35.75
C LEU A 116 7.86 16.59 36.01
N GLN A 117 8.94 16.25 36.71
CA GLN A 117 10.10 17.11 36.97
C GLN A 117 11.16 16.99 35.87
N ASP A 118 11.06 16.03 34.96
CA ASP A 118 12.00 15.84 33.87
C ASP A 118 11.35 16.32 32.54
N PRO A 119 11.57 17.58 32.13
CA PRO A 119 10.96 18.13 30.91
C PRO A 119 11.34 17.34 29.65
N ALA A 120 12.59 16.81 29.59
CA ALA A 120 13.03 16.05 28.44
C ALA A 120 12.27 14.71 28.32
N TRP A 121 11.95 14.07 29.43
CA TRP A 121 11.20 12.82 29.40
C TRP A 121 9.71 13.03 29.13
N VAL A 122 9.10 14.11 29.65
CA VAL A 122 7.71 14.48 29.30
C VAL A 122 7.60 14.79 27.80
N GLU A 123 8.52 15.59 27.25
CA GLU A 123 8.60 15.89 25.82
C GLU A 123 8.78 14.60 24.99
N LEU A 124 9.68 13.72 25.41
CA LEU A 124 9.92 12.42 24.76
C LEU A 124 8.67 11.54 24.73
N TYR A 125 7.89 11.52 25.81
CA TYR A 125 6.64 10.78 25.90
C TYR A 125 5.56 11.37 24.99
N LEU A 126 5.35 12.68 25.02
CA LEU A 126 4.40 13.38 24.14
C LEU A 126 4.78 13.24 22.67
N GLY A 127 6.06 13.21 22.35
CA GLY A 127 6.61 13.01 21.00
C GLY A 127 6.66 11.54 20.54
N ALA A 128 6.11 10.59 21.29
CA ALA A 128 6.14 9.17 20.91
C ALA A 128 5.26 8.80 19.72
N GLY A 129 4.49 9.75 19.18
CA GLY A 129 3.63 9.60 18.02
C GLY A 129 2.26 9.03 18.31
N LEU A 130 2.14 8.03 19.16
CA LEU A 130 0.87 7.50 19.66
C LEU A 130 0.93 7.39 21.19
N ILE A 131 0.00 8.06 21.82
CA ILE A 131 -0.21 8.04 23.27
C ILE A 131 -1.67 7.63 23.53
N PRO A 132 -1.96 6.79 24.55
CA PRO A 132 -3.33 6.45 24.87
C PRO A 132 -4.06 7.68 25.41
N GLU A 133 -5.13 8.06 24.73
CA GLU A 133 -5.99 9.16 25.18
C GLU A 133 -6.92 8.69 26.30
N ASN A 134 -7.07 9.54 27.33
CA ASN A 134 -7.91 9.31 28.49
C ASN A 134 -7.70 7.91 29.13
N SER A 135 -6.44 7.50 29.27
CA SER A 135 -6.06 6.18 29.79
C SER A 135 -4.80 6.24 30.66
N PRO A 136 -4.76 5.52 31.80
CA PRO A 136 -3.59 5.43 32.65
C PRO A 136 -2.50 4.45 32.11
N GLU A 137 -2.82 3.64 31.10
CA GLU A 137 -2.00 2.47 30.72
C GLU A 137 -0.56 2.83 30.35
N GLY A 138 -0.38 3.87 29.51
CA GLY A 138 0.97 4.29 29.10
C GLY A 138 1.85 4.71 30.28
N LEU A 139 1.31 5.54 31.16
CA LEU A 139 2.01 5.97 32.38
C LEU A 139 2.24 4.83 33.36
N GLN A 140 1.30 3.88 33.48
CA GLN A 140 1.49 2.71 34.33
C GLN A 140 2.63 1.83 33.85
N ILE A 141 2.73 1.60 32.54
CA ILE A 141 3.83 0.83 31.93
C ILE A 141 5.18 1.53 32.20
N LEU A 142 5.24 2.86 32.01
CA LEU A 142 6.44 3.63 32.34
C LEU A 142 6.80 3.52 33.83
N SER A 143 5.80 3.60 34.72
CA SER A 143 6.01 3.43 36.16
C SER A 143 6.56 2.04 36.48
N ASP A 144 6.02 1.00 35.87
CA ASP A 144 6.46 -0.38 36.13
C ASP A 144 7.89 -0.62 35.64
N ILE A 145 8.27 -0.05 34.49
CA ILE A 145 9.68 -0.08 34.02
C ILE A 145 10.59 0.75 34.94
N TRP A 146 10.14 1.95 35.35
CA TRP A 146 10.92 2.80 36.23
C TRP A 146 11.14 2.16 37.61
N LYS A 147 10.15 1.46 38.14
CA LYS A 147 10.29 0.69 39.39
C LYS A 147 11.36 -0.40 39.29
N ALA A 148 11.49 -1.01 38.10
CA ALA A 148 12.46 -2.06 37.87
C ALA A 148 13.89 -1.53 37.63
N ASP A 149 14.03 -0.35 37.03
CA ASP A 149 15.33 0.13 36.52
C ASP A 149 15.66 1.62 36.83
N GLY A 150 14.69 2.44 37.22
CA GLY A 150 14.83 3.90 37.33
C GLY A 150 15.86 4.40 38.35
N LYS A 151 16.34 3.52 39.22
CA LYS A 151 17.43 3.82 40.17
C LYS A 151 18.83 3.63 39.60
N ASN A 152 18.92 2.99 38.41
CA ASN A 152 20.19 2.77 37.76
C ASN A 152 20.65 4.04 37.06
N ALA A 153 21.91 4.37 37.10
CA ALA A 153 22.48 5.59 36.58
C ALA A 153 22.30 5.72 35.05
N ASP A 154 22.25 4.57 34.36
CA ASP A 154 22.08 4.49 32.89
C ASP A 154 20.63 4.50 32.44
N PHE A 155 19.63 4.58 33.33
CA PHE A 155 18.21 4.56 32.97
C PHE A 155 17.85 5.66 31.95
N ARG A 156 18.52 6.81 32.04
CA ARG A 156 18.29 7.94 31.17
C ARG A 156 18.52 7.59 29.67
N ASP A 157 19.53 6.79 29.41
CA ASP A 157 19.88 6.35 28.05
C ASP A 157 18.78 5.44 27.46
N TYR A 158 17.99 4.79 28.31
CA TYR A 158 16.92 3.87 27.92
C TYR A 158 15.51 4.46 28.02
N GLN A 159 15.35 5.77 28.26
CA GLN A 159 14.03 6.42 28.30
C GLN A 159 13.27 6.29 26.99
N SER A 160 13.97 6.34 25.84
CA SER A 160 13.36 6.09 24.52
C SER A 160 12.80 4.66 24.40
N LEU A 161 13.51 3.66 24.89
CA LEU A 161 13.08 2.27 24.93
C LEU A 161 11.83 2.10 25.82
N ALA A 162 11.87 2.67 27.03
CA ALA A 162 10.76 2.63 27.97
C ALA A 162 9.49 3.28 27.37
N THR A 163 9.66 4.46 26.75
CA THR A 163 8.58 5.21 26.12
C THR A 163 8.01 4.49 24.89
N GLY A 164 8.87 3.90 24.05
CA GLY A 164 8.44 3.08 22.91
C GLY A 164 7.63 1.87 23.33
N LEU A 165 8.05 1.17 24.40
CA LEU A 165 7.30 0.06 25.00
C LEU A 165 5.95 0.54 25.56
N ALA A 166 5.94 1.64 26.32
CA ALA A 166 4.70 2.20 26.85
C ALA A 166 3.70 2.50 25.72
N SER A 167 4.18 3.13 24.63
CA SER A 167 3.34 3.40 23.45
C SER A 167 2.81 2.11 22.83
N VAL A 168 3.65 1.13 22.53
CA VAL A 168 3.25 -0.10 21.81
C VAL A 168 2.26 -0.95 22.62
N PHE A 169 2.47 -1.08 23.92
CA PHE A 169 1.62 -1.91 24.78
C PHE A 169 0.29 -1.25 25.15
N SER A 170 0.20 0.09 25.04
CA SER A 170 -1.00 0.84 25.42
C SER A 170 -1.85 1.33 24.24
N THR A 171 -1.30 1.37 23.00
CA THR A 171 -2.00 1.97 21.87
C THR A 171 -1.93 1.16 20.58
N GLY A 172 -2.87 1.43 19.67
CA GLY A 172 -2.87 0.92 18.32
C GLY A 172 -3.24 -0.56 18.18
N PRO A 173 -3.20 -1.10 16.94
CA PRO A 173 -3.63 -2.47 16.66
C PRO A 173 -2.82 -3.54 17.39
N MET A 174 -1.57 -3.23 17.77
CA MET A 174 -0.68 -4.15 18.43
C MET A 174 -1.01 -4.31 19.91
N ALA A 175 -1.53 -3.27 20.57
CA ALA A 175 -1.85 -3.30 22.01
C ALA A 175 -2.84 -4.43 22.35
N GLY A 176 -3.90 -4.60 21.55
CA GLY A 176 -4.87 -5.68 21.74
C GLY A 176 -4.25 -7.07 21.64
N LYS A 177 -3.38 -7.29 20.66
CA LYS A 177 -2.67 -8.57 20.45
C LYS A 177 -1.67 -8.83 21.56
N LEU A 178 -0.96 -7.81 22.02
CA LEU A 178 -0.04 -7.93 23.15
C LEU A 178 -0.76 -8.23 24.48
N LYS A 179 -1.96 -7.64 24.68
CA LYS A 179 -2.82 -7.96 25.84
C LYS A 179 -3.31 -9.41 25.82
N THR A 180 -3.69 -9.95 24.67
CA THR A 180 -4.10 -11.36 24.54
C THR A 180 -2.94 -12.33 24.76
N ASN A 181 -1.70 -11.91 24.54
CA ASN A 181 -0.48 -12.69 24.78
C ASN A 181 0.24 -12.28 26.09
N SER A 182 -0.45 -11.66 27.04
CA SER A 182 0.13 -11.04 28.24
C SER A 182 0.92 -12.00 29.14
N ALA A 183 0.58 -13.29 29.16
CA ALA A 183 1.33 -14.30 29.91
C ALA A 183 2.76 -14.46 29.36
N ASN A 184 2.96 -14.28 28.06
CA ASN A 184 4.21 -14.50 27.35
C ASN A 184 4.89 -13.20 26.90
N SER A 185 4.18 -12.06 26.97
CA SER A 185 4.66 -10.73 26.59
C SER A 185 4.42 -9.73 27.71
N ASN A 186 5.51 -9.17 28.24
CA ASN A 186 5.47 -8.22 29.37
C ASN A 186 6.39 -7.02 29.07
N PRO A 187 5.91 -5.77 29.18
CA PRO A 187 6.71 -4.59 28.82
C PRO A 187 7.98 -4.45 29.66
N VAL A 188 7.95 -4.77 30.98
CA VAL A 188 9.12 -4.71 31.85
C VAL A 188 10.15 -5.77 31.48
N ARG A 189 9.69 -7.00 31.25
CA ARG A 189 10.58 -8.10 30.81
C ARG A 189 11.21 -7.79 29.46
N ARG A 190 10.41 -7.30 28.49
CA ARG A 190 10.91 -6.90 27.17
C ARG A 190 11.92 -5.76 27.26
N TYR A 191 11.67 -4.77 28.12
CA TYR A 191 12.63 -3.72 28.43
C TYR A 191 13.97 -4.31 28.92
N GLN A 192 13.93 -5.23 29.89
CA GLN A 192 15.12 -5.87 30.45
C GLN A 192 15.90 -6.69 29.41
N ILE A 193 15.19 -7.39 28.51
CA ILE A 193 15.80 -8.14 27.40
C ILE A 193 16.59 -7.19 26.48
N PHE A 194 15.97 -6.13 25.99
CA PHE A 194 16.65 -5.19 25.09
C PHE A 194 17.80 -4.45 25.78
N LYS A 195 17.62 -4.04 27.02
CA LYS A 195 18.70 -3.42 27.79
C LYS A 195 19.90 -4.37 27.94
N LYS A 196 19.67 -5.62 28.34
CA LYS A 196 20.69 -6.66 28.43
C LYS A 196 21.40 -6.89 27.09
N LEU A 197 20.65 -7.10 26.03
CA LEU A 197 21.23 -7.35 24.70
C LEU A 197 22.05 -6.15 24.20
N HIS A 198 21.63 -4.91 24.49
CA HIS A 198 22.42 -3.72 24.22
C HIS A 198 23.72 -3.68 24.99
N GLN A 199 23.69 -3.92 26.32
CA GLN A 199 24.87 -3.96 27.17
C GLN A 199 25.86 -5.07 26.75
N GLU A 200 25.36 -6.17 26.21
CA GLU A 200 26.15 -7.27 25.64
C GLU A 200 26.65 -6.99 24.20
N ASN A 201 26.41 -5.81 23.63
CA ASN A 201 26.72 -5.41 22.23
C ASN A 201 26.12 -6.35 21.18
N LYS A 202 24.96 -6.93 21.45
CA LYS A 202 24.23 -7.84 20.54
C LYS A 202 23.20 -7.13 19.67
N LEU A 203 22.99 -5.83 19.85
CA LEU A 203 22.07 -5.03 19.05
C LEU A 203 22.81 -4.15 18.04
N HIS A 204 22.08 -3.76 17.00
CA HIS A 204 22.60 -2.80 16.02
C HIS A 204 23.14 -1.53 16.73
N PRO A 205 24.31 -1.00 16.36
CA PRO A 205 24.92 0.15 17.04
C PRO A 205 24.05 1.41 17.09
N GLY A 206 23.12 1.55 16.12
CA GLY A 206 22.14 2.64 16.09
C GLY A 206 20.95 2.47 17.04
N PHE A 207 20.79 1.32 17.71
CA PHE A 207 19.62 1.03 18.54
C PHE A 207 19.39 2.07 19.65
N ILE A 208 20.43 2.42 20.39
CA ILE A 208 20.30 3.36 21.52
C ILE A 208 19.96 4.79 21.08
N LYS A 209 20.17 5.12 19.81
CA LYS A 209 19.83 6.42 19.22
C LYS A 209 18.42 6.48 18.64
N LEU A 210 17.68 5.37 18.67
CA LEU A 210 16.30 5.33 18.21
C LEU A 210 15.40 6.14 19.14
N ARG A 211 14.53 6.96 18.54
CA ARG A 211 13.50 7.71 19.25
C ARG A 211 12.30 6.82 19.59
N PRO A 212 11.41 7.19 20.51
CA PRO A 212 10.24 6.37 20.86
C PRO A 212 9.38 5.97 19.65
N TRP A 213 9.19 6.89 18.70
CA TRP A 213 8.50 6.59 17.45
C TRP A 213 9.17 5.44 16.66
N GLU A 214 10.49 5.46 16.53
CA GLU A 214 11.28 4.46 15.82
C GLU A 214 11.38 3.15 16.62
N MET A 215 11.50 3.26 17.94
CA MET A 215 11.61 2.12 18.88
C MET A 215 10.38 1.20 18.78
N ARG A 216 9.21 1.74 18.46
CA ARG A 216 7.97 0.96 18.26
C ARG A 216 8.14 -0.15 17.22
N PHE A 217 8.94 0.09 16.18
CA PHE A 217 9.23 -0.89 15.12
C PHE A 217 10.29 -1.92 15.53
N VAL A 218 10.87 -1.79 16.70
CA VAL A 218 11.81 -2.77 17.29
C VAL A 218 11.11 -3.62 18.33
N VAL A 219 10.32 -2.98 19.22
CA VAL A 219 9.76 -3.67 20.39
C VAL A 219 8.31 -4.14 20.19
N GLY A 220 7.72 -3.88 19.00
CA GLY A 220 6.28 -4.02 18.76
C GLY A 220 5.84 -5.38 18.24
N HIS A 221 6.67 -6.42 18.19
CA HIS A 221 6.26 -7.73 17.72
C HIS A 221 5.24 -8.40 18.63
N THR A 222 4.25 -9.10 18.01
CA THR A 222 3.18 -9.79 18.75
C THR A 222 3.57 -11.15 19.30
N TRP A 223 4.72 -11.70 18.89
CA TRP A 223 5.26 -12.92 19.45
C TRP A 223 5.80 -12.66 20.86
N ASP A 224 6.01 -13.73 21.60
CA ASP A 224 6.45 -13.71 23.00
C ASP A 224 7.85 -13.10 23.19
N ASP A 225 8.14 -12.77 24.42
CA ASP A 225 9.43 -12.15 24.77
C ASP A 225 10.61 -13.11 24.56
N LYS A 226 10.40 -14.42 24.72
CA LYS A 226 11.43 -15.46 24.48
C LYS A 226 11.84 -15.51 23.01
N SER A 227 10.92 -15.20 22.10
CA SER A 227 11.23 -15.17 20.68
C SER A 227 12.28 -14.10 20.32
N TYR A 228 12.35 -13.00 21.06
CA TYR A 228 13.43 -12.01 20.90
C TYR A 228 14.80 -12.56 21.30
N GLU A 229 14.88 -13.21 22.48
CA GLU A 229 16.13 -13.82 22.96
C GLU A 229 16.57 -14.91 22.01
N TRP A 230 15.66 -15.82 21.66
CA TRP A 230 15.92 -16.92 20.75
C TRP A 230 16.38 -16.43 19.36
N SER A 231 15.68 -15.46 18.77
CA SER A 231 16.03 -14.93 17.44
C SER A 231 17.37 -14.20 17.45
N ASN A 232 17.69 -13.46 18.52
CA ASN A 232 18.98 -12.80 18.67
C ASN A 232 20.14 -13.81 18.78
N GLU A 233 19.89 -14.98 19.38
CA GLU A 233 20.89 -16.04 19.52
C GLU A 233 21.09 -16.86 18.23
N HIS A 234 19.99 -17.14 17.49
CA HIS A 234 20.00 -18.15 16.41
C HIS A 234 19.96 -17.55 14.98
N VAL A 235 19.55 -16.30 14.79
CA VAL A 235 19.43 -15.69 13.46
C VAL A 235 20.40 -14.52 13.28
N ASN A 236 21.67 -14.84 13.16
CA ASN A 236 22.73 -13.84 13.05
C ASN A 236 23.11 -13.58 11.58
N LEU A 237 22.81 -12.39 11.09
CA LEU A 237 23.12 -11.94 9.74
C LEU A 237 23.90 -10.63 9.77
N PRO A 238 24.70 -10.33 8.72
CA PRO A 238 25.22 -8.97 8.55
C PRO A 238 24.07 -7.96 8.53
N TRP A 239 24.23 -6.79 9.15
CA TRP A 239 23.16 -5.79 9.36
C TRP A 239 22.34 -5.46 8.09
N ARG A 240 22.97 -5.46 6.93
CA ARG A 240 22.31 -5.16 5.65
C ARG A 240 21.49 -6.32 5.07
N ARG A 241 21.55 -7.51 5.67
CA ARG A 241 20.92 -8.73 5.15
C ARG A 241 19.68 -9.17 5.92
N TYR A 242 19.18 -8.34 6.83
CA TYR A 242 17.95 -8.68 7.55
C TYR A 242 16.70 -8.64 6.66
N THR A 243 16.77 -8.10 5.45
CA THR A 243 15.74 -8.30 4.39
C THR A 243 15.63 -9.77 3.94
N ASP A 244 16.66 -10.57 4.18
CA ASP A 244 16.71 -12.00 3.85
C ASP A 244 16.45 -12.90 5.07
N ALA A 245 16.21 -12.33 6.25
CA ALA A 245 16.12 -13.09 7.50
C ALA A 245 14.98 -14.11 7.53
N CYS A 246 13.92 -13.90 6.75
CA CYS A 246 12.82 -14.86 6.62
C CYS A 246 13.28 -16.24 6.09
N TRP A 247 14.38 -16.28 5.33
CA TRP A 247 14.93 -17.52 4.76
C TRP A 247 15.72 -18.36 5.75
N ALA A 248 15.86 -17.91 7.01
CA ALA A 248 16.34 -18.75 8.10
C ALA A 248 15.28 -19.75 8.60
N ALA A 249 14.05 -19.64 8.13
CA ALA A 249 12.98 -20.62 8.32
C ALA A 249 12.53 -21.19 6.97
N PRO A 250 12.11 -22.49 6.91
CA PRO A 250 11.70 -23.11 5.66
C PRO A 250 10.37 -22.58 5.13
N TYR A 251 10.30 -22.36 3.81
CA TYR A 251 9.01 -22.13 3.14
C TYR A 251 8.31 -23.47 2.96
N THR A 252 7.15 -23.63 3.58
CA THR A 252 6.36 -24.85 3.46
C THR A 252 4.86 -24.57 3.39
N GLY A 253 4.21 -25.18 2.41
CA GLY A 253 2.76 -25.11 2.25
C GLY A 253 2.01 -26.22 2.97
N ASN A 254 2.72 -27.30 3.32
CA ASN A 254 2.17 -28.46 4.03
C ASN A 254 3.01 -28.77 5.27
N ASN A 255 2.37 -29.22 6.34
CA ASN A 255 3.09 -29.73 7.49
C ASN A 255 3.62 -31.15 7.25
N PHE A 256 4.34 -31.68 8.24
CA PHE A 256 4.92 -33.03 8.16
C PHE A 256 3.88 -34.13 7.90
N PHE A 257 2.62 -33.91 8.29
CA PHE A 257 1.53 -34.87 8.08
C PHE A 257 0.78 -34.68 6.76
N GLY A 258 1.21 -33.70 5.93
CA GLY A 258 0.58 -33.41 4.65
C GLY A 258 -0.59 -32.40 4.72
N ASP A 259 -0.92 -31.90 5.90
CA ASP A 259 -1.97 -30.90 6.05
C ASP A 259 -1.53 -29.58 5.44
N THR A 260 -2.42 -28.95 4.67
CA THR A 260 -2.14 -27.65 4.04
C THR A 260 -2.21 -26.53 5.06
N ILE A 261 -1.45 -25.45 4.83
CA ILE A 261 -1.38 -24.30 5.74
C ILE A 261 -2.73 -23.57 5.92
N GLN A 262 -3.62 -23.66 4.93
CA GLN A 262 -4.99 -23.14 5.04
C GLN A 262 -5.93 -24.12 5.72
N GLY A 263 -5.48 -25.37 5.94
CA GLY A 263 -6.28 -26.40 6.60
C GLY A 263 -6.32 -26.23 8.12
N PRO A 264 -7.40 -26.70 8.77
CA PRO A 264 -7.54 -26.54 10.22
C PRO A 264 -6.54 -27.36 11.03
N LEU A 265 -5.92 -28.37 10.42
CA LEU A 265 -5.01 -29.30 11.09
C LEU A 265 -3.54 -28.89 11.01
N PHE A 266 -3.18 -27.93 10.16
CA PHE A 266 -1.78 -27.55 9.94
C PHE A 266 -1.02 -27.21 11.25
N TYR A 267 -1.67 -26.45 12.13
CA TYR A 267 -1.09 -26.00 13.39
C TYR A 267 -1.47 -26.83 14.61
N VAL A 268 -2.29 -27.86 14.44
CA VAL A 268 -2.80 -28.63 15.59
C VAL A 268 -1.69 -29.24 16.48
N PRO A 269 -0.62 -29.85 15.91
CA PRO A 269 0.47 -30.36 16.71
C PRO A 269 1.33 -29.27 17.38
N TRP A 270 1.29 -28.04 16.85
CA TRP A 270 2.14 -26.90 17.25
C TRP A 270 1.30 -25.63 17.42
N ARG A 271 0.42 -25.62 18.41
CA ARG A 271 -0.57 -24.55 18.61
C ARG A 271 0.04 -23.16 18.75
N ASP A 272 1.27 -23.06 19.24
CA ASP A 272 1.96 -21.80 19.49
C ASP A 272 2.90 -21.38 18.36
N VAL A 273 2.89 -22.06 17.22
CA VAL A 273 3.80 -21.78 16.09
C VAL A 273 3.75 -20.33 15.62
N ASN A 274 2.57 -19.71 15.63
CA ASN A 274 2.40 -18.32 15.21
C ASN A 274 2.88 -17.29 16.26
N THR A 275 3.27 -17.75 17.43
CA THR A 275 3.72 -16.89 18.54
C THR A 275 5.16 -17.14 18.95
N SER A 276 5.87 -18.03 18.26
CA SER A 276 7.24 -18.43 18.57
C SER A 276 8.13 -18.47 17.33
N ALA A 277 9.28 -17.80 17.42
CA ALA A 277 10.30 -17.83 16.38
C ALA A 277 10.93 -19.21 16.23
N GLU A 278 11.22 -19.88 17.36
CA GLU A 278 11.78 -21.22 17.41
C GLU A 278 10.90 -22.24 16.66
N ASN A 279 9.62 -22.26 16.99
CA ASN A 279 8.67 -23.16 16.30
C ASN A 279 8.57 -22.87 14.81
N THR A 280 8.55 -21.59 14.42
CA THR A 280 8.47 -21.21 12.98
C THR A 280 9.74 -21.64 12.23
N GLN A 281 10.91 -21.59 12.86
CA GLN A 281 12.13 -22.09 12.22
C GLN A 281 12.06 -23.60 11.96
N VAL A 282 11.50 -24.37 12.87
CA VAL A 282 11.41 -25.83 12.74
C VAL A 282 10.34 -26.25 11.75
N ILE A 283 9.15 -25.66 11.85
CA ILE A 283 7.96 -26.09 11.10
C ILE A 283 7.89 -25.38 9.75
N GLY A 284 8.37 -24.14 9.70
CA GLY A 284 8.23 -23.27 8.54
C GLY A 284 6.87 -22.61 8.46
N GLY A 285 6.58 -22.10 7.27
CA GLY A 285 5.33 -21.44 6.95
C GLY A 285 5.31 -20.89 5.54
N VAL A 286 4.21 -20.30 5.15
CA VAL A 286 4.10 -19.51 3.92
C VAL A 286 4.37 -18.03 4.19
N CYS A 287 4.07 -17.18 3.23
CA CYS A 287 4.38 -15.75 3.25
C CYS A 287 4.07 -15.05 4.59
N GLY A 288 2.91 -15.29 5.22
CA GLY A 288 2.55 -14.69 6.50
C GLY A 288 3.51 -15.08 7.62
N GLY A 289 3.73 -16.39 7.84
CA GLY A 289 4.63 -16.91 8.88
C GLY A 289 6.07 -16.43 8.69
N LEU A 290 6.59 -16.51 7.48
CA LEU A 290 7.96 -16.07 7.18
C LEU A 290 8.14 -14.56 7.26
N SER A 291 7.12 -13.76 6.93
CA SER A 291 7.18 -12.31 7.10
C SER A 291 7.26 -11.92 8.57
N TYR A 292 6.48 -12.58 9.43
CA TYR A 292 6.57 -12.39 10.88
C TYR A 292 7.91 -12.85 11.42
N PHE A 293 8.42 -13.99 10.95
CA PHE A 293 9.73 -14.50 11.36
C PHE A 293 10.87 -13.54 10.98
N GLY A 294 10.90 -13.07 9.73
CA GLY A 294 11.90 -12.09 9.27
C GLY A 294 11.83 -10.77 10.02
N THR A 295 10.60 -10.30 10.34
CA THR A 295 10.38 -9.13 11.19
C THR A 295 10.95 -9.34 12.60
N MET A 296 10.64 -10.47 13.24
CA MET A 296 11.13 -10.81 14.58
C MET A 296 12.66 -10.87 14.59
N ALA A 297 13.27 -11.52 13.61
CA ALA A 297 14.72 -11.62 13.52
C ALA A 297 15.40 -10.24 13.42
N ALA A 298 14.88 -9.33 12.61
CA ALA A 298 15.40 -7.96 12.51
C ALA A 298 15.21 -7.20 13.84
N GLN A 299 14.00 -7.23 14.39
CA GLN A 299 13.67 -6.55 15.65
C GLN A 299 14.51 -7.05 16.82
N ALA A 300 14.75 -8.36 16.93
CA ALA A 300 15.57 -8.96 17.96
C ALA A 300 17.02 -8.46 17.97
N HIS A 301 17.47 -7.88 16.85
CA HIS A 301 18.79 -7.26 16.73
C HIS A 301 18.74 -5.72 16.80
N GLY A 302 17.63 -5.15 17.26
CA GLY A 302 17.48 -3.70 17.40
C GLY A 302 17.28 -2.95 16.08
N ILE A 303 16.91 -3.65 15.01
CA ILE A 303 16.67 -3.08 13.68
C ILE A 303 15.16 -2.86 13.50
N PRO A 304 14.71 -1.62 13.21
CA PRO A 304 13.31 -1.37 12.93
C PRO A 304 12.81 -2.19 11.74
N ALA A 305 11.74 -2.95 11.96
CA ALA A 305 11.09 -3.78 10.95
C ALA A 305 9.61 -3.98 11.25
N TYR A 306 8.81 -4.29 10.23
CA TYR A 306 7.40 -4.61 10.42
C TYR A 306 6.86 -5.48 9.27
N PRO A 307 5.83 -6.31 9.53
CA PRO A 307 5.19 -7.11 8.50
C PRO A 307 4.28 -6.25 7.63
N VAL A 308 4.19 -6.58 6.33
CA VAL A 308 3.43 -5.85 5.32
C VAL A 308 2.46 -6.78 4.62
N GLY A 309 1.19 -6.40 4.56
CA GLY A 309 0.20 -7.08 3.74
C GLY A 309 0.22 -6.57 2.29
N GLN A 310 0.10 -7.49 1.35
CA GLN A 310 -0.02 -7.24 -0.09
C GLN A 310 -1.19 -8.07 -0.65
N PRO A 311 -1.81 -7.72 -1.80
CA PRO A 311 -2.82 -8.58 -2.40
C PRO A 311 -2.27 -9.97 -2.71
N GLY A 312 -2.84 -10.99 -2.06
CA GLY A 312 -2.42 -12.38 -2.23
C GLY A 312 -1.03 -12.72 -1.67
N HIS A 313 -0.39 -11.80 -0.94
CA HIS A 313 0.95 -12.01 -0.39
C HIS A 313 1.15 -11.24 0.92
N CYS A 314 2.04 -11.74 1.76
CA CYS A 314 2.59 -11.04 2.92
C CYS A 314 4.10 -10.94 2.78
N ALA A 315 4.64 -9.78 3.08
CA ALA A 315 6.07 -9.49 3.09
C ALA A 315 6.42 -8.78 4.41
N TYR A 316 7.64 -8.28 4.53
CA TYR A 316 8.03 -7.40 5.62
C TYR A 316 8.96 -6.31 5.11
N ALA A 317 9.13 -5.28 5.90
CA ALA A 317 10.04 -4.18 5.62
C ALA A 317 11.07 -4.07 6.72
N VAL A 318 12.28 -3.77 6.33
CA VAL A 318 13.42 -3.51 7.20
C VAL A 318 13.96 -2.11 6.91
N ARG A 319 14.15 -1.33 7.95
CA ARG A 319 14.73 0.00 7.82
C ARG A 319 16.25 -0.12 7.70
N VAL A 320 16.77 0.27 6.56
CA VAL A 320 18.23 0.20 6.28
C VAL A 320 18.97 1.47 6.69
N LYS A 321 18.27 2.60 6.69
CA LYS A 321 18.67 3.88 7.31
C LYS A 321 17.42 4.72 7.59
N ARG A 322 17.58 5.85 8.28
CA ARG A 322 16.45 6.75 8.56
C ARG A 322 15.83 7.25 7.25
N GLY A 323 14.49 7.09 7.13
CA GLY A 323 13.74 7.43 5.91
C GLY A 323 13.85 6.41 4.77
N GLU A 324 14.65 5.34 4.89
CA GLU A 324 14.78 4.33 3.84
C GLU A 324 14.45 2.92 4.35
N TRP A 325 13.40 2.36 3.78
CA TRP A 325 12.93 1.01 4.05
C TRP A 325 13.11 0.13 2.82
N LYS A 326 13.56 -1.10 3.04
CA LYS A 326 13.67 -2.13 2.00
C LYS A 326 12.72 -3.28 2.29
N GLY A 327 12.13 -3.78 1.21
CA GLY A 327 11.27 -4.96 1.28
C GLY A 327 12.08 -6.22 1.50
N GLY A 328 11.64 -7.05 2.44
CA GLY A 328 12.07 -8.42 2.61
C GLY A 328 11.01 -9.39 2.07
N PHE A 329 11.42 -10.57 1.61
CA PHE A 329 10.53 -11.60 1.10
C PHE A 329 9.66 -11.14 -0.10
N GLY A 330 10.30 -10.47 -1.09
CA GLY A 330 9.61 -9.96 -2.27
C GLY A 330 8.75 -8.71 -2.01
N GLY A 331 8.88 -8.11 -0.84
CA GLY A 331 8.26 -6.82 -0.56
C GLY A 331 8.92 -5.71 -1.39
N PRO A 332 8.17 -4.68 -1.79
CA PRO A 332 8.68 -3.59 -2.60
C PRO A 332 9.54 -2.64 -1.77
N ASP A 333 10.67 -2.22 -2.33
CA ASP A 333 11.49 -1.16 -1.76
C ASP A 333 10.71 0.16 -1.75
N GLY A 334 10.73 0.88 -0.63
CA GLY A 334 10.10 2.20 -0.49
C GLY A 334 8.59 2.27 -0.75
N GLY A 335 7.99 1.17 -1.21
CA GLY A 335 6.59 1.09 -1.65
C GLY A 335 5.57 0.84 -0.54
N MET A 336 5.87 1.22 0.69
CA MET A 336 5.11 0.84 1.87
C MET A 336 4.15 1.92 2.36
N HIS A 337 3.81 2.86 1.49
CA HIS A 337 3.11 4.07 1.89
C HIS A 337 1.69 3.82 2.42
N ASN A 338 1.02 2.74 2.01
CA ASN A 338 -0.42 2.66 2.20
C ASN A 338 -0.96 1.35 2.78
N HIS A 339 -0.11 0.37 3.13
CA HIS A 339 -0.61 -0.95 3.49
C HIS A 339 0.01 -1.53 4.76
N ILE A 340 0.32 -0.68 5.69
CA ILE A 340 0.81 -1.13 6.97
C ILE A 340 -0.37 -1.45 7.86
N PHE A 341 -0.61 -2.74 8.09
CA PHE A 341 -1.68 -3.24 8.97
C PHE A 341 -3.10 -2.80 8.56
N GLY A 342 -3.39 -2.76 7.27
CA GLY A 342 -4.70 -2.34 6.75
C GLY A 342 -5.00 -0.87 7.03
N SER A 343 -3.97 -0.06 7.12
CA SER A 343 -4.04 1.26 7.66
C SER A 343 -4.55 2.28 6.68
N GLN A 344 -5.12 3.21 7.28
CA GLN A 344 -5.52 4.50 6.78
C GLN A 344 -4.29 5.27 6.30
N ALA A 345 -4.36 5.83 5.11
CA ALA A 345 -3.29 6.61 4.51
C ALA A 345 -2.78 7.76 5.41
N PRO A 346 -3.62 8.50 6.17
CA PRO A 346 -3.16 9.55 7.07
C PRO A 346 -2.23 9.05 8.20
N THR A 347 -2.29 7.77 8.54
CA THR A 347 -1.49 7.15 9.59
C THR A 347 -0.38 6.26 9.06
N SER A 348 -0.07 6.36 7.77
CA SER A 348 1.05 5.65 7.17
C SER A 348 2.34 5.86 7.95
N TYR A 349 3.04 4.77 8.27
CA TYR A 349 4.29 4.87 9.02
C TYR A 349 5.38 5.62 8.28
N LEU A 350 5.44 5.52 6.96
CA LEU A 350 6.40 6.28 6.16
C LEU A 350 6.07 7.77 6.13
N LEU A 351 4.79 8.13 6.08
CA LEU A 351 4.37 9.51 6.23
C LEU A 351 4.82 10.06 7.60
N MET A 352 4.55 9.32 8.67
CA MET A 352 4.96 9.72 10.02
C MET A 352 6.48 9.72 10.21
N GLU A 353 7.23 8.83 9.54
CA GLU A 353 8.68 8.90 9.53
C GLU A 353 9.19 10.20 8.91
N ASN A 354 8.56 10.67 7.83
CA ASN A 354 8.86 11.96 7.23
C ASN A 354 8.52 13.14 8.16
N VAL A 355 7.41 13.03 8.94
CA VAL A 355 7.06 14.01 9.98
C VAL A 355 8.14 14.10 11.06
N PHE A 356 8.68 12.96 11.46
CA PHE A 356 9.73 12.86 12.48
C PHE A 356 11.17 12.90 11.91
N ALA A 357 11.35 13.15 10.62
CA ALA A 357 12.69 13.17 10.01
C ALA A 357 13.60 14.20 10.68
N ASP A 358 13.07 15.41 10.96
CA ASP A 358 13.72 16.45 11.74
C ASP A 358 13.13 16.50 13.14
N ASN A 359 13.89 16.04 14.13
CA ASN A 359 13.43 15.92 15.51
C ASN A 359 13.10 17.27 16.16
N ALA A 360 13.94 18.30 15.88
CA ALA A 360 13.73 19.62 16.46
C ALA A 360 12.46 20.28 15.89
N LYS A 361 12.21 20.15 14.58
CA LYS A 361 10.98 20.65 13.97
C LYS A 361 9.76 19.86 14.46
N ALA A 362 9.87 18.53 14.59
CA ALA A 362 8.78 17.74 15.13
C ALA A 362 8.42 18.17 16.56
N ALA A 363 9.41 18.29 17.46
CA ALA A 363 9.19 18.77 18.83
C ALA A 363 8.54 20.17 18.84
N GLN A 364 9.05 21.09 18.04
CA GLN A 364 8.50 22.44 17.90
C GLN A 364 7.05 22.42 17.38
N ALA A 365 6.74 21.52 16.44
CA ALA A 365 5.39 21.36 15.90
C ALA A 365 4.40 20.85 16.96
N TYR A 366 4.82 19.90 17.79
CA TYR A 366 3.99 19.40 18.89
C TYR A 366 3.74 20.47 19.96
N LEU A 367 4.72 21.34 20.25
CA LEU A 367 4.52 22.50 21.14
C LEU A 367 3.49 23.47 20.59
N TRP A 368 3.56 23.78 19.28
CA TRP A 368 2.55 24.60 18.64
C TRP A 368 1.17 23.95 18.64
N ALA A 369 1.10 22.62 18.48
CA ALA A 369 -0.15 21.88 18.58
C ALA A 369 -0.73 21.91 20.00
N ALA A 370 0.10 21.79 21.02
CA ALA A 370 -0.32 21.93 22.44
C ALA A 370 -0.85 23.35 22.71
N GLN A 371 -0.17 24.38 22.19
CA GLN A 371 -0.64 25.77 22.25
C GLN A 371 -1.99 25.96 21.55
N ALA A 372 -2.16 25.39 20.36
CA ALA A 372 -3.41 25.47 19.62
C ALA A 372 -4.58 24.88 20.41
N ARG A 373 -4.40 23.72 21.04
CA ARG A 373 -5.42 23.09 21.87
C ARG A 373 -5.73 23.89 23.14
N LEU A 374 -4.71 24.51 23.74
CA LEU A 374 -4.88 25.40 24.89
C LEU A 374 -5.76 26.63 24.49
N ASP A 375 -5.43 27.27 23.37
CA ASP A 375 -6.19 28.44 22.87
C ASP A 375 -7.62 28.07 22.48
N GLU A 376 -7.82 26.92 21.84
CA GLU A 376 -9.14 26.40 21.48
C GLU A 376 -9.99 26.15 22.74
N ALA A 377 -9.43 25.48 23.75
CA ALA A 377 -10.10 25.22 25.01
C ALA A 377 -10.45 26.50 25.77
N ALA A 378 -9.76 27.63 25.52
CA ALA A 378 -10.05 28.94 26.03
C ALA A 378 -11.08 29.74 25.19
N GLY A 379 -11.55 29.17 24.07
CA GLY A 379 -12.46 29.84 23.13
C GLY A 379 -11.77 30.77 22.13
N ASN A 380 -10.46 30.82 22.11
CA ASN A 380 -9.64 31.67 21.25
C ASN A 380 -9.41 31.02 19.85
N LYS A 381 -10.47 30.76 19.08
CA LYS A 381 -10.40 30.00 17.82
C LYS A 381 -9.40 30.58 16.82
N ASP A 382 -9.32 31.90 16.65
CA ASP A 382 -8.38 32.52 15.70
C ASP A 382 -6.90 32.27 16.09
N LYS A 383 -6.60 32.32 17.39
CA LYS A 383 -5.24 31.97 17.88
C LYS A 383 -4.95 30.51 17.71
N ALA A 384 -5.94 29.63 17.93
CA ALA A 384 -5.80 28.19 17.70
C ALA A 384 -5.53 27.88 16.21
N ILE A 385 -6.25 28.50 15.27
CA ILE A 385 -6.02 28.38 13.83
C ILE A 385 -4.59 28.81 13.47
N GLN A 386 -4.14 29.95 14.02
CA GLN A 386 -2.78 30.43 13.80
C GLN A 386 -1.73 29.46 14.34
N ALA A 387 -1.93 28.92 15.55
CA ALA A 387 -1.00 27.97 16.17
C ALA A 387 -0.92 26.64 15.39
N TRP A 388 -2.06 26.11 14.91
CA TRP A 388 -2.05 24.95 14.00
C TRP A 388 -1.31 25.25 12.69
N GLY A 389 -1.48 26.45 12.15
CA GLY A 389 -0.71 26.89 10.98
C GLY A 389 0.79 26.90 11.23
N GLU A 390 1.24 27.38 12.40
CA GLU A 390 2.67 27.37 12.78
C GLU A 390 3.18 25.92 13.01
N ALA A 391 2.37 25.03 13.58
CA ALA A 391 2.71 23.62 13.69
C ALA A 391 2.95 22.98 12.32
N LEU A 392 2.08 23.26 11.34
CA LEU A 392 2.21 22.77 9.98
C LEU A 392 3.38 23.39 9.20
N LYS A 393 3.82 24.58 9.54
CA LYS A 393 5.07 25.14 8.96
C LYS A 393 6.29 24.33 9.37
N GLN A 394 6.29 23.77 10.58
CA GLN A 394 7.37 22.89 11.06
C GLN A 394 7.28 21.49 10.44
N THR A 395 6.07 20.92 10.37
CA THR A 395 5.82 19.56 9.87
C THR A 395 4.63 19.58 8.88
N PRO A 396 4.83 20.03 7.63
CA PRO A 396 3.75 20.21 6.65
C PRO A 396 2.97 18.92 6.33
N LEU A 397 3.63 17.78 6.50
CA LEU A 397 3.09 16.44 6.23
C LEU A 397 2.29 15.85 7.40
N HIS A 398 2.19 16.51 8.54
CA HIS A 398 1.52 15.94 9.71
C HIS A 398 0.00 15.83 9.47
N PRO A 399 -0.55 14.60 9.31
CA PRO A 399 -1.93 14.44 8.89
C PRO A 399 -2.92 14.95 9.94
N PHE A 400 -2.68 14.65 11.21
CA PHE A 400 -3.53 15.08 12.32
C PHE A 400 -3.58 16.60 12.46
N PHE A 401 -2.44 17.30 12.37
CA PHE A 401 -2.42 18.77 12.47
C PHE A 401 -3.18 19.40 11.30
N ARG A 402 -3.10 18.78 10.12
CA ARG A 402 -3.85 19.24 8.95
C ARG A 402 -5.36 19.06 9.13
N THR A 403 -5.80 17.94 9.66
CA THR A 403 -7.24 17.70 9.91
C THR A 403 -7.79 18.60 11.00
N GLU A 404 -7.03 18.88 12.06
CA GLU A 404 -7.44 19.82 13.11
C GLU A 404 -7.56 21.26 12.60
N LEU A 405 -6.57 21.71 11.81
CA LEU A 405 -6.68 23.02 11.15
C LEU A 405 -7.92 23.09 10.24
N GLN A 406 -8.16 22.06 9.42
CA GLN A 406 -9.36 22.00 8.55
C GLN A 406 -10.64 22.08 9.35
N ARG A 407 -10.74 21.32 10.46
CA ARG A 407 -11.91 21.33 11.33
C ARG A 407 -12.23 22.75 11.81
N LEU A 408 -11.25 23.45 12.36
CA LEU A 408 -11.43 24.83 12.85
C LEU A 408 -11.75 25.83 11.74
N LEU A 409 -11.12 25.67 10.57
CA LEU A 409 -11.43 26.50 9.39
C LEU A 409 -12.87 26.26 8.89
N MET A 410 -13.37 25.03 8.96
CA MET A 410 -14.76 24.69 8.59
C MET A 410 -15.80 25.27 9.57
N GLU A 411 -15.40 25.49 10.82
CA GLU A 411 -16.22 26.14 11.83
C GLU A 411 -16.14 27.67 11.75
N LYS A 412 -15.17 28.19 10.98
CA LYS A 412 -14.99 29.63 10.80
C LYS A 412 -15.89 30.14 9.69
N GLU A 413 -16.73 31.13 10.01
CA GLU A 413 -17.57 31.80 9.02
C GLU A 413 -16.73 32.61 8.01
N GLY A 414 -17.24 32.74 6.78
CA GLY A 414 -16.75 33.69 5.77
C GLY A 414 -15.78 33.12 4.75
N MET A 415 -15.28 31.89 4.89
CA MET A 415 -14.46 31.25 3.82
C MET A 415 -15.33 30.91 2.60
N GLN A 416 -14.90 31.39 1.44
CA GLN A 416 -15.57 31.13 0.16
C GLN A 416 -14.99 29.85 -0.49
N PRO A 417 -15.68 29.21 -1.44
CA PRO A 417 -15.16 28.03 -2.17
C PRO A 417 -13.77 28.24 -2.77
N ILE A 418 -13.47 29.45 -3.25
CA ILE A 418 -12.16 29.78 -3.81
C ILE A 418 -11.05 29.78 -2.73
N ASP A 419 -11.35 30.20 -1.50
CA ASP A 419 -10.40 30.17 -0.40
C ASP A 419 -10.05 28.73 -0.03
N TRP A 420 -11.04 27.83 -0.06
CA TRP A 420 -10.85 26.40 0.14
C TRP A 420 -10.05 25.76 -0.98
N TYR A 421 -10.23 26.21 -2.23
CA TYR A 421 -9.42 25.76 -3.35
C TYR A 421 -7.95 26.13 -3.17
N VAL A 422 -7.66 27.38 -2.79
CA VAL A 422 -6.29 27.85 -2.50
C VAL A 422 -5.68 27.03 -1.37
N TYR A 423 -6.43 26.83 -0.27
CA TYR A 423 -5.98 26.00 0.84
C TYR A 423 -5.68 24.56 0.41
N ALA A 424 -6.57 23.94 -0.35
CA ALA A 424 -6.40 22.56 -0.81
C ALA A 424 -5.19 22.40 -1.74
N LYS A 425 -4.96 23.37 -2.63
CA LYS A 425 -3.79 23.39 -3.53
C LYS A 425 -2.47 23.54 -2.75
N ASP A 426 -2.43 24.43 -1.77
CA ASP A 426 -1.27 24.58 -0.88
C ASP A 426 -1.01 23.26 -0.14
N ALA A 427 -2.05 22.70 0.51
CA ALA A 427 -1.94 21.44 1.22
C ALA A 427 -1.43 20.32 0.31
N LEU A 428 -2.02 20.14 -0.88
CA LEU A 428 -1.62 19.11 -1.84
C LEU A 428 -0.15 19.22 -2.24
N SER A 429 0.37 20.43 -2.36
CA SER A 429 1.76 20.67 -2.75
C SER A 429 2.78 20.04 -1.80
N HIS A 430 2.43 19.89 -0.52
CA HIS A 430 3.27 19.29 0.51
C HIS A 430 3.24 17.74 0.48
N TYR A 431 2.18 17.15 -0.08
CA TYR A 431 2.01 15.69 -0.09
C TYR A 431 2.59 14.99 -1.32
N LYS A 432 3.52 15.62 -2.04
CA LYS A 432 4.26 14.94 -3.13
C LYS A 432 4.92 13.67 -2.60
N GLY A 433 4.67 12.53 -3.28
CA GLY A 433 5.10 11.23 -2.79
C GLY A 433 4.19 10.58 -1.72
N ASN A 434 3.13 11.25 -1.28
CA ASN A 434 2.15 10.76 -0.31
C ASN A 434 0.70 11.04 -0.77
N GLY A 435 0.41 10.87 -2.05
CA GLY A 435 -0.83 11.30 -2.68
C GLY A 435 -2.10 10.67 -2.11
N PHE A 436 -2.04 9.43 -1.63
CA PHE A 436 -3.19 8.79 -0.97
C PHE A 436 -3.51 9.42 0.38
N ALA A 437 -2.50 9.86 1.12
CA ALA A 437 -2.70 10.63 2.35
C ALA A 437 -3.36 11.99 2.03
N ALA A 438 -2.90 12.66 0.97
CA ALA A 438 -3.54 13.89 0.50
C ALA A 438 -5.01 13.67 0.13
N PHE A 439 -5.32 12.60 -0.59
CA PHE A 439 -6.68 12.25 -0.97
C PHE A 439 -7.58 12.08 0.25
N ASP A 440 -7.15 11.27 1.23
CA ASP A 440 -7.93 11.02 2.44
C ASP A 440 -8.14 12.29 3.30
N ILE A 441 -7.10 13.12 3.42
CA ILE A 441 -7.15 14.34 4.23
C ILE A 441 -8.01 15.41 3.57
N LEU A 442 -7.94 15.54 2.23
CA LEU A 442 -8.60 16.63 1.51
C LEU A 442 -9.98 16.27 0.96
N LYS A 443 -10.43 15.02 1.10
CA LYS A 443 -11.72 14.58 0.56
C LYS A 443 -12.91 15.36 1.13
N ASP A 444 -12.90 15.73 2.41
CA ASP A 444 -13.99 16.49 3.02
C ASP A 444 -14.01 17.92 2.52
N VAL A 445 -12.85 18.55 2.29
CA VAL A 445 -12.74 19.87 1.65
C VAL A 445 -13.26 19.79 0.20
N GLN A 446 -12.81 18.78 -0.54
CA GLN A 446 -13.29 18.54 -1.90
C GLN A 446 -14.81 18.41 -1.94
N ASN A 447 -15.37 17.54 -1.11
CA ASN A 447 -16.79 17.20 -1.15
C ASN A 447 -17.70 18.34 -0.72
N LYS A 448 -17.24 19.19 0.21
CA LYS A 448 -18.06 20.27 0.75
C LYS A 448 -17.96 21.58 -0.02
N PHE A 449 -16.80 21.88 -0.59
CA PHE A 449 -16.50 23.24 -1.06
C PHE A 449 -16.02 23.31 -2.51
N LEU A 450 -15.28 22.30 -3.01
CA LEU A 450 -14.67 22.39 -4.34
C LEU A 450 -15.67 22.05 -5.47
N MET A 451 -16.91 21.73 -5.14
CA MET A 451 -17.96 21.55 -6.15
C MET A 451 -18.50 22.88 -6.69
N ASP A 452 -18.39 23.94 -5.90
CA ASP A 452 -18.93 25.26 -6.23
C ASP A 452 -17.90 26.21 -6.89
N ILE A 453 -16.66 25.73 -7.14
CA ILE A 453 -15.66 26.50 -7.89
C ILE A 453 -15.88 26.40 -9.41
N PRO A 454 -15.32 27.32 -10.21
CA PRO A 454 -15.40 27.25 -11.66
C PRO A 454 -14.91 25.92 -12.25
N SER A 455 -15.52 25.47 -13.34
CA SER A 455 -15.23 24.17 -13.99
C SER A 455 -13.74 23.99 -14.31
N GLN A 456 -13.07 25.03 -14.80
CA GLN A 456 -11.63 25.00 -15.09
C GLN A 456 -10.78 24.70 -13.84
N ASP A 457 -11.19 25.25 -12.67
CA ASP A 457 -10.48 25.06 -11.41
C ASP A 457 -10.76 23.66 -10.84
N ARG A 458 -11.99 23.12 -11.00
CA ARG A 458 -12.28 21.72 -10.69
C ARG A 458 -11.43 20.75 -11.52
N ILE A 459 -11.34 20.96 -12.82
CA ILE A 459 -10.50 20.13 -13.69
C ILE A 459 -9.04 20.20 -13.23
N ALA A 460 -8.53 21.41 -12.92
CA ALA A 460 -7.18 21.59 -12.42
C ALA A 460 -6.96 20.88 -11.08
N TRP A 461 -7.93 20.93 -10.16
CA TRP A 461 -7.88 20.22 -8.89
C TRP A 461 -7.77 18.70 -9.09
N PHE A 462 -8.68 18.11 -9.87
CA PHE A 462 -8.69 16.66 -10.10
C PHE A 462 -7.44 16.19 -10.81
N ARG A 463 -6.91 16.97 -11.76
CA ARG A 463 -5.64 16.70 -12.42
C ARG A 463 -4.50 16.64 -11.40
N ASP A 464 -4.33 17.69 -10.61
CA ASP A 464 -3.19 17.83 -9.70
C ASP A 464 -3.25 16.78 -8.58
N LEU A 465 -4.45 16.48 -8.06
CA LEU A 465 -4.64 15.41 -7.10
C LEU A 465 -4.33 14.04 -7.70
N HIS A 466 -4.83 13.76 -8.91
CA HIS A 466 -4.57 12.50 -9.60
C HIS A 466 -3.07 12.30 -9.89
N GLU A 467 -2.40 13.32 -10.41
CA GLU A 467 -0.96 13.29 -10.67
C GLU A 467 -0.18 13.05 -9.36
N THR A 468 -0.58 13.69 -8.26
CA THR A 468 0.05 13.48 -6.95
C THR A 468 -0.12 12.05 -6.46
N ILE A 469 -1.31 11.46 -6.63
CA ILE A 469 -1.57 10.07 -6.27
C ILE A 469 -0.77 9.12 -7.17
N ALA A 470 -0.80 9.31 -8.48
CA ALA A 470 -0.17 8.44 -9.47
C ALA A 470 1.37 8.44 -9.39
N THR A 471 1.96 9.56 -8.96
CA THR A 471 3.41 9.68 -8.75
C THR A 471 3.88 9.24 -7.36
N THR A 472 2.95 8.92 -6.46
CA THR A 472 3.30 8.35 -5.16
C THR A 472 3.91 6.96 -5.38
N PRO A 473 5.10 6.66 -4.84
CA PRO A 473 5.64 5.32 -4.87
C PRO A 473 4.66 4.38 -4.18
N THR A 474 4.01 3.53 -4.95
CA THR A 474 3.01 2.59 -4.44
C THR A 474 3.55 1.18 -4.57
N SER A 475 3.22 0.34 -3.59
CA SER A 475 3.24 -1.08 -3.84
C SER A 475 2.18 -1.40 -4.91
N TRP A 476 2.43 -2.38 -5.76
CA TRP A 476 1.47 -2.92 -6.73
C TRP A 476 0.10 -3.31 -6.12
N ALA A 477 -0.04 -3.18 -4.81
CA ALA A 477 -1.22 -3.46 -4.02
C ALA A 477 -2.28 -2.34 -4.04
N VAL A 478 -1.93 -1.15 -4.49
CA VAL A 478 -2.87 -0.03 -4.46
C VAL A 478 -3.86 -0.14 -5.60
N LYS A 479 -5.13 -0.29 -5.23
CA LYS A 479 -6.22 -0.23 -6.19
C LYS A 479 -6.55 1.23 -6.47
N PHE A 480 -6.29 1.64 -7.71
CA PHE A 480 -6.61 2.98 -8.18
C PHE A 480 -8.11 3.17 -8.44
N GLN A 481 -8.84 2.08 -8.68
CA GLN A 481 -10.25 2.10 -9.02
C GLN A 481 -11.13 2.88 -8.02
N PRO A 482 -10.98 2.72 -6.69
CA PRO A 482 -11.78 3.51 -5.74
C PRO A 482 -11.54 5.01 -5.83
N VAL A 483 -10.33 5.43 -6.20
CA VAL A 483 -9.99 6.85 -6.42
C VAL A 483 -10.70 7.36 -7.66
N LEU A 484 -10.61 6.62 -8.77
CA LEU A 484 -11.27 6.96 -10.03
C LEU A 484 -12.79 7.06 -9.86
N ASP A 485 -13.39 6.09 -9.17
CA ASP A 485 -14.83 6.07 -8.90
C ASP A 485 -15.25 7.26 -8.02
N SER A 486 -14.51 7.52 -6.96
CA SER A 486 -14.76 8.66 -6.07
C SER A 486 -14.69 10.00 -6.80
N GLN A 487 -13.66 10.22 -7.62
CA GLN A 487 -13.48 11.48 -8.31
C GLN A 487 -14.43 11.66 -9.49
N SER A 488 -14.72 10.59 -10.23
CA SER A 488 -15.66 10.65 -11.35
C SER A 488 -17.10 10.97 -10.92
N ALA A 489 -17.48 10.63 -9.69
CA ALA A 489 -18.80 10.96 -9.15
C ALA A 489 -19.07 12.47 -9.04
N PHE A 490 -18.01 13.28 -8.91
CA PHE A 490 -18.11 14.75 -8.85
C PHE A 490 -18.11 15.44 -10.22
N LEU A 491 -17.68 14.75 -11.28
CA LEU A 491 -17.61 15.29 -12.62
C LEU A 491 -18.91 14.97 -13.36
N THR A 492 -19.86 15.89 -13.32
CA THR A 492 -21.18 15.73 -13.97
C THR A 492 -21.18 16.17 -15.42
N ASN A 493 -20.34 17.14 -15.76
CA ASN A 493 -20.22 17.70 -17.10
C ASN A 493 -19.36 16.78 -18.01
N PRO A 494 -19.83 16.42 -19.23
CA PRO A 494 -19.07 15.58 -20.15
C PRO A 494 -17.67 16.11 -20.50
N GLN A 495 -17.49 17.42 -20.61
CA GLN A 495 -16.21 18.05 -20.89
C GLN A 495 -15.23 17.89 -19.73
N GLU A 496 -15.71 18.03 -18.49
CA GLU A 496 -14.89 17.78 -17.29
C GLU A 496 -14.47 16.32 -17.20
N LYS A 497 -15.39 15.40 -17.48
CA LYS A 497 -15.09 13.96 -17.53
C LYS A 497 -14.05 13.65 -18.59
N ALA A 498 -14.15 14.24 -19.79
CA ALA A 498 -13.19 14.05 -20.86
C ALA A 498 -11.79 14.57 -20.48
N ALA A 499 -11.72 15.78 -19.91
CA ALA A 499 -10.46 16.36 -19.44
C ALA A 499 -9.81 15.54 -18.32
N TYR A 500 -10.62 15.00 -17.41
CA TYR A 500 -10.13 14.09 -16.36
C TYR A 500 -9.63 12.77 -16.95
N LEU A 501 -10.34 12.18 -17.91
CA LEU A 501 -9.92 10.97 -18.61
C LEU A 501 -8.56 11.18 -19.32
N GLU A 502 -8.39 12.28 -20.03
CA GLU A 502 -7.10 12.64 -20.68
C GLU A 502 -5.98 12.69 -19.65
N THR A 503 -6.24 13.30 -18.49
CA THR A 503 -5.27 13.37 -17.38
C THR A 503 -4.90 11.99 -16.85
N VAL A 504 -5.91 11.18 -16.52
CA VAL A 504 -5.72 9.84 -15.95
C VAL A 504 -4.87 8.97 -16.89
N LEU A 505 -5.26 8.88 -18.16
CA LEU A 505 -4.55 8.05 -19.13
C LEU A 505 -3.13 8.57 -19.40
N SER A 506 -2.95 9.88 -19.57
CA SER A 506 -1.62 10.47 -19.83
C SER A 506 -0.68 10.28 -18.65
N THR A 507 -1.18 10.41 -17.43
CA THR A 507 -0.37 10.25 -16.21
C THR A 507 0.15 8.82 -16.06
N HIS A 508 -0.70 7.82 -16.25
CA HIS A 508 -0.27 6.41 -16.14
C HIS A 508 0.66 5.99 -17.28
N LEU A 509 0.48 6.54 -18.47
CA LEU A 509 1.44 6.34 -19.56
C LEU A 509 2.80 6.97 -19.26
N LYS A 510 2.83 8.19 -18.72
CA LYS A 510 4.09 8.88 -18.34
C LYS A 510 4.83 8.19 -17.19
N THR A 511 4.11 7.64 -16.24
CA THR A 511 4.71 6.92 -15.09
C THR A 511 5.18 5.51 -15.44
N GLY A 512 4.81 5.00 -16.60
CA GLY A 512 5.13 3.63 -17.02
C GLY A 512 4.33 2.55 -16.28
N ASP A 513 3.25 2.92 -15.60
CA ASP A 513 2.42 2.01 -14.82
C ASP A 513 1.33 1.36 -15.68
N GLY A 514 1.70 0.29 -16.38
CA GLY A 514 0.79 -0.46 -17.24
C GLY A 514 -0.38 -1.13 -16.49
N THR A 515 -0.24 -1.42 -15.21
CA THR A 515 -1.33 -2.01 -14.40
C THR A 515 -2.42 -0.98 -14.12
N ASN A 516 -2.04 0.19 -13.61
CA ASN A 516 -2.99 1.26 -13.35
C ASN A 516 -3.53 1.88 -14.64
N PHE A 517 -2.75 1.91 -15.71
CA PHE A 517 -3.25 2.28 -17.04
C PHE A 517 -4.36 1.34 -17.50
N GLY A 518 -4.23 0.04 -17.29
CA GLY A 518 -5.29 -0.93 -17.59
C GLY A 518 -6.56 -0.70 -16.76
N GLN A 519 -6.44 -0.46 -15.46
CA GLN A 519 -7.57 -0.12 -14.60
C GLN A 519 -8.25 1.20 -15.06
N ALA A 520 -7.47 2.19 -15.45
CA ALA A 520 -7.98 3.44 -15.98
C ALA A 520 -8.76 3.24 -17.30
N LEU A 521 -8.28 2.37 -18.19
CA LEU A 521 -8.99 2.02 -19.42
C LEU A 521 -10.30 1.28 -19.13
N GLU A 522 -10.31 0.31 -18.22
CA GLU A 522 -11.53 -0.39 -17.81
C GLU A 522 -12.57 0.58 -17.21
N TRP A 523 -12.11 1.47 -16.33
CA TRP A 523 -12.96 2.53 -15.79
C TRP A 523 -13.51 3.45 -16.88
N ALA A 524 -12.67 3.87 -17.83
CA ALA A 524 -13.08 4.75 -18.92
C ALA A 524 -14.12 4.10 -19.83
N VAL A 525 -13.94 2.83 -20.18
CA VAL A 525 -14.93 2.08 -20.97
C VAL A 525 -16.25 2.01 -20.24
N LYS A 526 -16.25 1.63 -18.96
CA LYS A 526 -17.45 1.56 -18.14
C LYS A 526 -18.13 2.92 -18.00
N THR A 527 -17.36 3.98 -17.78
CA THR A 527 -17.91 5.32 -17.52
C THR A 527 -18.44 6.00 -18.79
N PHE A 528 -17.78 5.83 -19.92
CA PHE A 528 -18.12 6.54 -21.16
C PHE A 528 -18.79 5.64 -22.20
N VAL A 529 -18.18 4.50 -22.51
CA VAL A 529 -18.63 3.66 -23.63
C VAL A 529 -19.94 2.97 -23.31
N GLU A 530 -20.07 2.37 -22.15
CA GLU A 530 -21.30 1.71 -21.71
C GLU A 530 -22.48 2.69 -21.51
N ASN A 531 -22.16 3.96 -21.28
CA ASN A 531 -23.15 5.04 -21.15
C ASN A 531 -23.38 5.83 -22.45
N GLY A 532 -23.00 5.29 -23.60
CA GLY A 532 -23.27 5.88 -24.91
C GLY A 532 -22.39 7.09 -25.27
N GLN A 533 -21.27 7.31 -24.56
CA GLN A 533 -20.34 8.44 -24.76
C GLN A 533 -19.03 7.97 -25.41
N ALA A 534 -19.10 7.01 -26.32
CA ALA A 534 -17.93 6.42 -26.97
C ALA A 534 -17.07 7.43 -27.74
N ASP A 535 -17.70 8.46 -28.31
CA ASP A 535 -16.99 9.53 -29.04
C ASP A 535 -16.13 10.38 -28.08
N VAL A 536 -16.64 10.66 -26.89
CA VAL A 536 -15.88 11.38 -25.85
C VAL A 536 -14.64 10.59 -25.46
N PHE A 537 -14.82 9.30 -25.21
CA PHE A 537 -13.71 8.38 -24.91
C PHE A 537 -12.69 8.33 -26.06
N SER A 538 -13.14 8.12 -27.29
CA SER A 538 -12.25 7.99 -28.45
C SER A 538 -11.45 9.27 -28.72
N ASN A 539 -12.06 10.44 -28.56
CA ASN A 539 -11.39 11.72 -28.73
C ASN A 539 -10.34 11.97 -27.64
N ALA A 540 -10.69 11.73 -26.38
CA ALA A 540 -9.74 11.86 -25.26
C ALA A 540 -8.57 10.90 -25.42
N PHE A 541 -8.84 9.65 -25.78
CA PHE A 541 -7.80 8.64 -25.99
C PHE A 541 -6.88 8.98 -27.16
N ALA A 542 -7.43 9.48 -28.29
CA ALA A 542 -6.65 9.91 -29.45
C ALA A 542 -5.67 11.05 -29.09
N LYS A 543 -6.10 12.02 -28.30
CA LYS A 543 -5.23 13.10 -27.81
C LYS A 543 -4.08 12.57 -26.95
N VAL A 544 -4.37 11.63 -26.04
CA VAL A 544 -3.36 11.03 -25.16
C VAL A 544 -2.31 10.27 -25.97
N THR A 545 -2.72 9.48 -26.96
CA THR A 545 -1.80 8.73 -27.81
C THR A 545 -0.95 9.62 -28.73
N GLN A 546 -1.46 10.76 -29.16
CA GLN A 546 -0.66 11.76 -29.90
C GLN A 546 0.41 12.41 -29.03
N GLN A 547 0.08 12.75 -27.78
CA GLN A 547 1.03 13.36 -26.82
C GLN A 547 2.14 12.41 -26.40
N THR A 548 1.90 11.11 -26.35
CA THR A 548 2.91 10.13 -25.95
C THR A 548 3.97 9.87 -27.03
N GLY A 549 3.68 10.16 -28.29
CA GLY A 549 4.68 10.15 -29.38
C GLY A 549 5.79 11.20 -29.17
N GLU A 550 5.53 12.26 -28.41
CA GLU A 550 6.46 13.35 -28.11
C GLU A 550 7.14 13.23 -26.73
N ALA A 551 6.64 12.40 -25.83
CA ALA A 551 7.01 12.39 -24.42
C ALA A 551 8.07 11.34 -24.02
N GLY A 552 9.00 11.01 -24.90
CA GLY A 552 10.18 10.18 -24.57
C GLY A 552 11.11 10.76 -23.49
N ALA A 553 10.66 11.71 -22.66
CA ALA A 553 11.49 12.52 -21.77
C ALA A 553 11.58 12.03 -20.31
N SER A 554 10.77 11.08 -19.85
CA SER A 554 10.78 10.64 -18.43
C SER A 554 11.48 9.30 -18.14
N GLY A 555 12.19 8.72 -19.10
CA GLY A 555 13.20 7.68 -18.85
C GLY A 555 12.69 6.27 -18.48
N LYS A 556 11.40 6.01 -18.34
CA LYS A 556 10.89 4.67 -18.08
C LYS A 556 9.68 4.38 -18.98
N ALA A 557 9.92 3.69 -20.08
CA ALA A 557 8.81 3.20 -20.90
C ALA A 557 7.95 2.20 -20.09
N PRO A 558 6.60 2.24 -20.23
CA PRO A 558 5.73 1.23 -19.65
C PRO A 558 6.14 -0.18 -20.11
N ASP A 559 5.99 -1.18 -19.24
CA ASP A 559 6.19 -2.58 -19.62
C ASP A 559 5.26 -2.93 -20.81
N PRO A 560 5.79 -3.22 -22.00
CA PRO A 560 4.97 -3.45 -23.20
C PRO A 560 3.99 -4.61 -23.02
N LYS A 561 4.34 -5.62 -22.24
CA LYS A 561 3.49 -6.78 -21.94
C LYS A 561 2.26 -6.35 -21.14
N LYS A 562 2.44 -5.54 -20.11
CA LYS A 562 1.35 -5.02 -19.27
C LYS A 562 0.45 -4.06 -20.04
N LEU A 563 1.03 -3.20 -20.89
CA LEU A 563 0.25 -2.33 -21.76
C LEU A 563 -0.59 -3.14 -22.73
N LYS A 564 -0.01 -4.15 -23.36
CA LYS A 564 -0.73 -5.03 -24.28
C LYS A 564 -1.91 -5.74 -23.60
N GLU A 565 -1.69 -6.25 -22.40
CA GLU A 565 -2.76 -6.87 -21.59
C GLU A 565 -3.86 -5.87 -21.24
N ALA A 566 -3.50 -4.64 -20.88
CA ALA A 566 -4.42 -3.57 -20.58
C ALA A 566 -5.26 -3.15 -21.81
N TYR A 567 -4.60 -2.97 -22.95
CA TYR A 567 -5.31 -2.71 -24.21
C TYR A 567 -6.24 -3.86 -24.60
N GLY A 568 -5.80 -5.10 -24.45
CA GLY A 568 -6.63 -6.28 -24.73
C GLY A 568 -7.93 -6.27 -23.94
N LYS A 569 -7.86 -5.99 -22.62
CA LYS A 569 -9.04 -5.87 -21.76
C LYS A 569 -9.95 -4.71 -22.17
N ALA A 570 -9.37 -3.55 -22.49
CA ALA A 570 -10.15 -2.38 -22.90
C ALA A 570 -10.81 -2.59 -24.28
N ILE A 571 -10.11 -3.19 -25.24
CA ILE A 571 -10.66 -3.58 -26.55
C ILE A 571 -11.84 -4.53 -26.34
N TYR A 572 -11.67 -5.56 -25.50
CA TYR A 572 -12.73 -6.50 -25.16
C TYR A 572 -13.96 -5.79 -24.58
N ALA A 573 -13.77 -4.86 -23.66
CA ALA A 573 -14.87 -4.13 -23.04
C ALA A 573 -15.61 -3.24 -24.07
N THR A 574 -14.90 -2.58 -25.00
CA THR A 574 -15.55 -1.79 -26.07
C THR A 574 -16.32 -2.65 -27.07
N GLU A 575 -15.84 -3.87 -27.31
CA GLU A 575 -16.53 -4.84 -28.16
C GLU A 575 -17.81 -5.34 -27.49
N MET A 576 -17.75 -5.64 -26.20
CA MET A 576 -18.93 -6.03 -25.40
C MET A 576 -19.97 -4.90 -25.32
N ALA A 577 -19.52 -3.66 -25.23
CA ALA A 577 -20.36 -2.47 -25.30
C ALA A 577 -20.84 -2.12 -26.72
N ARG A 578 -20.42 -2.90 -27.74
CA ARG A 578 -20.75 -2.71 -29.16
C ARG A 578 -20.40 -1.33 -29.72
N SER A 579 -19.32 -0.74 -29.20
CA SER A 579 -18.85 0.57 -29.66
C SER A 579 -17.76 0.42 -30.71
N ILE A 580 -18.14 0.43 -31.99
CA ILE A 580 -17.22 0.34 -33.13
C ILE A 580 -16.15 1.46 -33.09
N PRO A 581 -16.50 2.75 -32.87
CA PRO A 581 -15.48 3.82 -32.85
C PRO A 581 -14.43 3.61 -31.73
N ALA A 582 -14.85 3.27 -30.52
CA ALA A 582 -13.94 3.03 -29.41
C ALA A 582 -13.06 1.79 -29.67
N PHE A 583 -13.64 0.72 -30.19
CA PHE A 583 -12.92 -0.48 -30.59
C PHE A 583 -11.82 -0.16 -31.63
N GLN A 584 -12.16 0.57 -32.70
CA GLN A 584 -11.20 0.95 -33.72
C GLN A 584 -10.09 1.84 -33.19
N THR A 585 -10.42 2.80 -32.33
CA THR A 585 -9.43 3.70 -31.71
C THR A 585 -8.44 2.93 -30.84
N LEU A 586 -8.93 2.05 -29.96
CA LEU A 586 -8.08 1.22 -29.12
C LEU A 586 -7.25 0.21 -29.90
N SER A 587 -7.84 -0.44 -30.91
CA SER A 587 -7.14 -1.40 -31.76
C SER A 587 -6.01 -0.76 -32.56
N LYS A 588 -6.24 0.46 -33.09
CA LYS A 588 -5.21 1.24 -33.78
C LYS A 588 -4.08 1.64 -32.85
N ALA A 589 -4.40 2.08 -31.63
CA ALA A 589 -3.38 2.44 -30.64
C ALA A 589 -2.59 1.21 -30.15
N ALA A 590 -3.28 0.09 -29.92
CA ALA A 590 -2.62 -1.16 -29.56
C ALA A 590 -1.63 -1.66 -30.61
N ALA A 591 -1.93 -1.44 -31.89
CA ALA A 591 -1.05 -1.80 -33.01
C ALA A 591 0.30 -1.04 -33.00
N SER A 592 0.33 0.17 -32.43
CA SER A 592 1.57 0.97 -32.30
C SER A 592 2.55 0.43 -31.26
N PHE A 593 2.11 -0.42 -30.33
CA PHE A 593 2.93 -1.10 -29.34
C PHE A 593 3.38 -2.51 -29.78
N SER A 594 3.23 -2.81 -31.05
CA SER A 594 3.65 -4.09 -31.64
C SER A 594 5.16 -4.12 -31.88
N ASP A 595 5.96 -4.35 -30.83
CA ASP A 595 7.28 -4.88 -31.01
C ASP A 595 7.24 -6.36 -31.44
N ALA A 596 8.29 -6.85 -32.04
CA ALA A 596 8.43 -8.12 -32.77
C ALA A 596 7.86 -9.38 -32.10
N ASP A 597 7.45 -9.34 -30.84
CA ASP A 597 6.83 -10.45 -30.10
C ASP A 597 5.27 -10.49 -30.23
N THR A 598 4.67 -9.50 -30.89
CA THR A 598 3.23 -9.52 -31.21
C THR A 598 2.87 -10.53 -32.30
N SER A 599 3.88 -11.08 -32.97
CA SER A 599 3.72 -12.20 -33.91
C SER A 599 3.05 -13.43 -33.28
N ALA A 600 3.08 -13.56 -31.96
CA ALA A 600 2.44 -14.66 -31.23
C ALA A 600 0.91 -14.52 -31.11
N ASN A 601 0.35 -13.31 -31.27
CA ASN A 601 -1.07 -13.01 -31.02
C ASN A 601 -1.83 -12.43 -32.21
N THR A 602 -1.17 -12.04 -33.28
CA THR A 602 -1.80 -11.60 -34.51
C THR A 602 -1.85 -12.75 -35.49
N VAL A 603 -2.94 -12.84 -36.22
CA VAL A 603 -3.01 -13.70 -37.43
C VAL A 603 -2.08 -13.08 -38.45
N ASN A 604 -1.00 -13.78 -38.77
CA ASN A 604 -0.02 -13.35 -39.79
C ASN A 604 -0.33 -13.90 -41.18
N ALA A 605 -1.36 -14.75 -41.28
CA ALA A 605 -1.80 -15.26 -42.57
C ALA A 605 -2.26 -14.12 -43.47
N ALA A 606 -1.83 -14.15 -44.73
CA ALA A 606 -2.31 -13.23 -45.72
C ALA A 606 -3.81 -13.51 -45.96
N ILE A 607 -4.65 -12.59 -45.53
CA ILE A 607 -6.08 -12.67 -45.76
C ILE A 607 -6.35 -12.29 -47.24
N PRO A 608 -7.07 -13.12 -48.02
CA PRO A 608 -7.41 -12.81 -49.40
C PRO A 608 -8.14 -11.46 -49.55
N GLN A 609 -7.82 -10.74 -50.60
CA GLN A 609 -8.43 -9.45 -50.88
C GLN A 609 -9.95 -9.58 -51.01
N GLY A 610 -10.70 -8.67 -50.42
CA GLY A 610 -12.16 -8.65 -50.48
C GLY A 610 -12.86 -9.39 -49.33
N TRP A 611 -12.13 -10.17 -48.52
CA TRP A 611 -12.70 -10.79 -47.35
C TRP A 611 -12.98 -9.74 -46.25
N LYS A 612 -14.18 -9.80 -45.65
CA LYS A 612 -14.59 -8.91 -44.56
C LYS A 612 -14.80 -9.74 -43.30
N LEU A 613 -14.15 -9.35 -42.22
CA LEU A 613 -14.29 -10.04 -40.93
C LEU A 613 -15.73 -9.92 -40.42
N VAL A 614 -16.34 -11.06 -40.11
CA VAL A 614 -17.68 -11.12 -39.51
C VAL A 614 -17.60 -10.67 -38.07
N PRO A 615 -18.53 -9.82 -37.58
CA PRO A 615 -18.57 -9.40 -36.19
C PRO A 615 -18.61 -10.58 -35.18
N ALA A 616 -17.86 -10.47 -34.07
CA ALA A 616 -17.84 -11.47 -33.02
C ALA A 616 -19.04 -11.33 -32.09
N ASP A 617 -20.25 -11.38 -32.62
CA ASP A 617 -21.52 -11.22 -31.90
C ASP A 617 -22.34 -12.51 -31.87
N GLY A 618 -21.70 -13.63 -32.18
CA GLY A 618 -22.29 -14.96 -32.20
C GLY A 618 -22.14 -15.69 -30.83
N MET A 619 -22.29 -17.00 -30.88
CA MET A 619 -22.11 -17.89 -29.74
C MET A 619 -21.04 -18.94 -30.06
N VAL A 620 -20.19 -19.25 -29.08
CA VAL A 620 -19.17 -20.31 -29.20
C VAL A 620 -19.40 -21.35 -28.11
N ARG A 621 -19.48 -22.61 -28.53
CA ARG A 621 -19.66 -23.76 -27.64
C ARG A 621 -18.56 -24.77 -27.90
N CYS A 622 -17.90 -25.21 -26.84
CA CYS A 622 -16.94 -26.31 -26.87
C CYS A 622 -17.64 -27.62 -26.44
N SER A 623 -17.19 -28.76 -26.95
CA SER A 623 -17.67 -30.07 -26.53
C SER A 623 -17.51 -30.28 -25.01
N THR A 624 -16.34 -29.87 -24.48
CA THR A 624 -16.04 -29.74 -23.06
C THR A 624 -15.23 -28.46 -22.80
N THR A 625 -15.07 -28.07 -21.56
CA THR A 625 -14.23 -26.94 -21.16
C THR A 625 -13.38 -27.40 -19.97
N CYS A 626 -12.07 -27.34 -20.12
CA CYS A 626 -11.18 -27.72 -19.03
C CYS A 626 -11.26 -26.72 -17.85
N GLN A 627 -10.85 -27.19 -16.67
CA GLN A 627 -10.96 -26.44 -15.42
C GLN A 627 -10.20 -25.10 -15.38
N TRP A 628 -9.28 -24.85 -16.34
CA TRP A 628 -8.50 -23.61 -16.42
C TRP A 628 -9.11 -22.55 -17.33
N ASP A 629 -10.17 -22.89 -18.06
CA ASP A 629 -10.84 -22.00 -18.99
C ASP A 629 -12.24 -21.64 -18.49
N SER A 630 -12.74 -20.51 -18.97
CA SER A 630 -14.10 -20.05 -18.75
C SER A 630 -14.92 -20.20 -20.02
N PRO A 631 -16.07 -20.88 -19.99
CA PRO A 631 -16.96 -20.94 -21.17
C PRO A 631 -17.36 -19.57 -21.69
N TRP A 632 -17.39 -18.56 -20.84
CA TRP A 632 -17.74 -17.18 -21.21
C TRP A 632 -16.67 -16.50 -22.08
N ASP A 633 -15.43 -16.98 -22.03
CA ASP A 633 -14.32 -16.44 -22.79
C ASP A 633 -14.15 -17.05 -24.17
N HIS A 634 -14.89 -18.11 -24.48
CA HIS A 634 -14.79 -18.80 -25.77
C HIS A 634 -15.15 -17.92 -26.96
N ILE A 635 -16.00 -16.90 -26.77
CA ILE A 635 -16.33 -15.90 -27.80
C ILE A 635 -15.08 -15.17 -28.32
N ASN A 636 -14.00 -15.10 -27.51
CA ASN A 636 -12.75 -14.50 -27.92
C ASN A 636 -12.06 -15.21 -29.09
N LEU A 637 -12.43 -16.47 -29.37
CA LEU A 637 -11.96 -17.18 -30.58
C LEU A 637 -12.35 -16.49 -31.87
N LEU A 638 -13.48 -15.75 -31.86
CA LEU A 638 -13.98 -15.02 -33.04
C LEU A 638 -13.34 -13.65 -33.23
N ARG A 639 -12.39 -13.27 -32.36
CA ARG A 639 -11.82 -11.93 -32.29
C ARG A 639 -10.38 -11.88 -32.75
N PRO A 640 -9.94 -10.79 -33.39
CA PRO A 640 -8.53 -10.63 -33.78
C PRO A 640 -7.54 -10.69 -32.63
N CYS A 641 -7.94 -10.30 -31.41
CA CYS A 641 -7.10 -10.45 -30.21
C CYS A 641 -6.91 -11.92 -29.78
N GLY A 642 -7.74 -12.81 -30.30
CA GLY A 642 -7.71 -14.23 -29.97
C GLY A 642 -8.18 -14.57 -28.56
N GLY A 643 -8.47 -15.84 -28.38
CA GLY A 643 -8.84 -16.44 -27.12
C GLY A 643 -7.84 -17.48 -26.64
N SER A 644 -8.15 -18.07 -25.51
CA SER A 644 -7.54 -19.31 -25.02
C SER A 644 -8.67 -20.29 -24.80
N GLN A 645 -8.68 -21.36 -25.55
CA GLN A 645 -9.71 -22.39 -25.41
C GLN A 645 -9.03 -23.74 -25.27
N HIS A 646 -9.46 -24.49 -24.27
CA HIS A 646 -9.09 -25.88 -24.06
C HIS A 646 -10.34 -26.72 -23.86
N THR A 647 -10.44 -27.81 -24.58
CA THR A 647 -11.35 -28.88 -24.16
C THR A 647 -10.73 -29.70 -23.05
N ASP A 648 -11.52 -30.51 -22.35
CA ASP A 648 -10.98 -31.62 -21.59
C ASP A 648 -10.40 -32.67 -22.53
N LYS A 649 -9.72 -33.64 -21.96
CA LYS A 649 -9.19 -34.75 -22.70
C LYS A 649 -10.33 -35.71 -23.11
N GLU A 650 -10.77 -35.61 -24.35
CA GLU A 650 -11.92 -36.36 -24.87
C GLU A 650 -11.69 -36.87 -26.30
N ALA A 651 -12.50 -37.80 -26.75
CA ALA A 651 -12.49 -38.25 -28.13
C ALA A 651 -13.29 -37.28 -29.00
N ASN A 652 -12.74 -36.93 -30.16
CA ASN A 652 -13.32 -35.99 -31.13
C ASN A 652 -13.74 -34.65 -30.53
N PRO A 653 -12.84 -33.94 -29.80
CA PRO A 653 -13.14 -32.64 -29.27
C PRO A 653 -13.54 -31.65 -30.37
N ASN A 654 -14.49 -30.79 -30.09
CA ASN A 654 -14.97 -29.83 -31.08
C ASN A 654 -15.36 -28.48 -30.49
N VAL A 655 -15.36 -27.47 -31.39
CA VAL A 655 -15.87 -26.13 -31.12
C VAL A 655 -16.92 -25.81 -32.18
N ILE A 656 -18.09 -25.37 -31.74
CA ILE A 656 -19.17 -24.93 -32.60
C ILE A 656 -19.35 -23.42 -32.43
N VAL A 657 -19.27 -22.71 -33.52
CA VAL A 657 -19.59 -21.29 -33.63
C VAL A 657 -21.00 -21.15 -34.22
N GLU A 658 -21.85 -20.40 -33.54
CA GLU A 658 -23.12 -19.95 -34.05
C GLU A 658 -23.03 -18.44 -34.33
N LEU A 659 -23.09 -18.02 -35.59
CA LEU A 659 -23.14 -16.63 -35.97
C LEU A 659 -24.53 -16.05 -35.70
N LYS A 660 -24.62 -14.78 -35.35
CA LYS A 660 -25.90 -14.11 -35.12
C LYS A 660 -26.79 -14.16 -36.37
N ASN A 661 -26.19 -13.89 -37.50
CA ASN A 661 -26.86 -13.97 -38.81
C ASN A 661 -26.13 -14.97 -39.72
N GLY A 662 -26.84 -15.57 -40.66
CA GLY A 662 -26.21 -16.33 -41.73
C GLY A 662 -25.41 -15.41 -42.64
N VAL A 663 -24.25 -15.89 -43.10
CA VAL A 663 -23.32 -15.12 -43.97
C VAL A 663 -23.02 -15.88 -45.26
N ASP A 664 -22.73 -15.13 -46.34
CA ASP A 664 -22.10 -15.68 -47.53
C ASP A 664 -20.61 -15.84 -47.23
N LEU A 665 -20.23 -17.04 -46.85
CA LEU A 665 -18.91 -17.36 -46.31
C LEU A 665 -17.81 -17.19 -47.35
N ALA A 666 -16.87 -16.28 -47.13
CA ALA A 666 -15.64 -16.19 -47.94
C ALA A 666 -14.58 -17.17 -47.47
N GLY A 667 -14.45 -17.36 -46.16
CA GLY A 667 -13.51 -18.31 -45.59
C GLY A 667 -13.30 -18.12 -44.09
N LEU A 668 -12.30 -18.85 -43.57
CA LEU A 668 -11.96 -18.90 -42.16
C LEU A 668 -10.45 -18.82 -41.97
N VAL A 669 -10.05 -18.31 -40.83
CA VAL A 669 -8.70 -18.51 -40.31
C VAL A 669 -8.80 -19.16 -38.95
N VAL A 670 -8.31 -20.40 -38.86
CA VAL A 670 -8.23 -21.16 -37.61
C VAL A 670 -6.80 -21.19 -37.12
N THR A 671 -6.56 -20.77 -35.88
CA THR A 671 -5.18 -20.66 -35.34
C THR A 671 -5.02 -21.54 -34.10
N LYS A 672 -3.91 -22.27 -34.03
CA LYS A 672 -3.49 -23.03 -32.86
C LYS A 672 -3.07 -22.09 -31.72
N ARG A 673 -3.20 -22.58 -30.51
CA ARG A 673 -2.54 -21.95 -29.36
C ARG A 673 -1.04 -22.32 -29.35
N ASN A 674 -0.19 -21.36 -29.03
CA ASN A 674 1.25 -21.58 -28.90
C ASN A 674 1.56 -22.54 -27.73
N GLY A 675 2.56 -23.40 -27.92
CA GLY A 675 3.06 -24.34 -26.89
C GLY A 675 2.37 -25.70 -26.82
N ASN A 676 1.33 -25.94 -27.65
CA ASN A 676 0.64 -27.25 -27.75
C ASN A 676 0.38 -27.63 -29.22
N GLU A 677 1.31 -27.30 -30.07
CA GLU A 677 1.13 -27.36 -31.52
C GLU A 677 1.02 -28.79 -32.08
N ASP A 678 1.53 -29.77 -31.35
CA ASP A 678 1.51 -31.20 -31.66
C ASP A 678 0.15 -31.89 -31.48
N ARG A 679 -0.76 -31.26 -30.75
CA ARG A 679 -2.06 -31.85 -30.39
C ARG A 679 -3.16 -31.63 -31.43
N MET A 680 -2.96 -30.69 -32.36
CA MET A 680 -3.95 -30.30 -33.36
C MET A 680 -3.80 -31.14 -34.64
N LYS A 681 -4.17 -32.42 -34.56
CA LYS A 681 -4.09 -33.38 -35.67
C LYS A 681 -5.49 -33.79 -36.11
N LYS A 682 -5.59 -34.22 -37.38
CA LYS A 682 -6.82 -34.70 -38.00
C LYS A 682 -8.00 -33.73 -37.83
N MET A 683 -7.73 -32.47 -38.10
CA MET A 683 -8.71 -31.39 -37.95
C MET A 683 -9.66 -31.34 -39.15
N GLU A 684 -10.93 -31.19 -38.84
CA GLU A 684 -11.99 -30.97 -39.84
C GLU A 684 -12.77 -29.71 -39.52
N VAL A 685 -13.12 -28.95 -40.55
CA VAL A 685 -14.01 -27.81 -40.44
C VAL A 685 -15.26 -28.09 -41.29
N SER A 686 -16.43 -27.92 -40.68
CA SER A 686 -17.72 -28.09 -41.34
C SER A 686 -18.59 -26.86 -41.17
N THR A 687 -19.50 -26.61 -42.09
CA THR A 687 -20.47 -25.50 -42.03
C THR A 687 -21.91 -26.04 -42.03
N SER A 688 -22.82 -25.23 -41.49
CA SER A 688 -24.24 -25.55 -41.49
C SER A 688 -25.07 -24.24 -41.60
N THR A 689 -26.27 -24.34 -42.15
CA THR A 689 -27.26 -23.25 -42.18
C THR A 689 -28.41 -23.48 -41.17
N ASP A 690 -28.54 -24.71 -40.65
CA ASP A 690 -29.61 -25.12 -39.75
C ASP A 690 -29.11 -25.64 -38.37
N GLY A 691 -27.80 -25.80 -38.23
CA GLY A 691 -27.17 -26.35 -37.01
C GLY A 691 -27.30 -27.86 -36.86
N ALA A 692 -27.98 -28.53 -37.76
CA ALA A 692 -28.24 -29.99 -37.71
C ALA A 692 -27.52 -30.70 -38.88
N THR A 693 -27.58 -30.18 -40.07
CA THR A 693 -26.95 -30.75 -41.28
C THR A 693 -25.60 -30.11 -41.49
N TRP A 694 -24.53 -30.90 -41.48
CA TRP A 694 -23.15 -30.41 -41.56
C TRP A 694 -22.51 -30.77 -42.90
N PHE A 695 -21.92 -29.79 -43.55
CA PHE A 695 -21.22 -29.94 -44.80
C PHE A 695 -19.73 -29.73 -44.61
N PRO A 696 -18.86 -30.74 -44.89
CA PRO A 696 -17.43 -30.59 -44.78
C PRO A 696 -16.92 -29.43 -45.66
N LEU A 697 -16.10 -28.56 -45.04
CA LEU A 697 -15.48 -27.42 -45.74
C LEU A 697 -14.01 -27.68 -46.01
N ALA A 698 -13.27 -28.17 -45.01
CA ALA A 698 -11.85 -28.46 -45.13
C ALA A 698 -11.42 -29.50 -44.10
N ALA A 699 -10.36 -30.25 -44.41
CA ALA A 699 -9.73 -31.18 -43.47
C ALA A 699 -8.19 -31.15 -43.61
N THR A 700 -7.48 -31.47 -42.54
CA THR A 700 -6.01 -31.58 -42.54
C THR A 700 -5.54 -32.59 -41.52
N GLU A 701 -4.53 -33.38 -41.89
CA GLU A 701 -3.88 -34.36 -40.95
C GLU A 701 -3.08 -33.66 -39.85
N ASN A 702 -2.41 -32.55 -40.19
CA ASN A 702 -1.64 -31.72 -39.25
C ASN A 702 -1.99 -30.28 -39.50
N MET A 703 -2.72 -29.68 -38.57
CA MET A 703 -3.14 -28.30 -38.69
C MET A 703 -1.89 -27.39 -38.71
N PRO A 704 -1.73 -26.49 -39.69
CA PRO A 704 -0.69 -25.47 -39.66
C PRO A 704 -0.94 -24.50 -38.49
N LYS A 705 0.09 -23.72 -38.13
CA LYS A 705 -0.07 -22.72 -37.04
C LYS A 705 -1.24 -21.80 -37.28
N GLU A 706 -1.41 -21.34 -38.51
CA GLU A 706 -2.54 -20.59 -39.01
C GLU A 706 -3.09 -21.29 -40.24
N TRP A 707 -4.32 -21.73 -40.17
CA TRP A 707 -5.01 -22.44 -41.25
C TRP A 707 -5.99 -21.55 -41.92
N VAL A 708 -5.64 -21.02 -43.09
CA VAL A 708 -6.53 -20.24 -43.93
C VAL A 708 -7.34 -21.21 -44.79
N ILE A 709 -8.65 -21.13 -44.70
CA ILE A 709 -9.62 -21.97 -45.40
C ILE A 709 -10.47 -21.08 -46.30
N THR A 710 -10.37 -21.26 -47.60
CA THR A 710 -11.22 -20.55 -48.54
C THR A 710 -12.51 -21.36 -48.81
N ALA A 711 -13.65 -20.71 -48.65
CA ALA A 711 -14.91 -21.35 -48.88
C ALA A 711 -15.24 -21.41 -50.38
N PRO A 712 -15.81 -22.52 -50.90
CA PRO A 712 -16.33 -22.55 -52.27
C PRO A 712 -17.36 -21.45 -52.49
N GLU A 713 -17.49 -21.03 -53.75
CA GLU A 713 -18.45 -19.98 -54.12
C GLU A 713 -19.88 -20.42 -53.79
N GLY A 714 -20.67 -19.51 -53.18
CA GLY A 714 -22.05 -19.77 -52.77
C GLY A 714 -22.19 -20.49 -51.45
N THR A 715 -21.10 -20.74 -50.70
CA THR A 715 -21.17 -21.34 -49.39
C THR A 715 -21.88 -20.38 -48.44
N LYS A 716 -22.99 -20.85 -47.84
CA LYS A 716 -23.70 -20.12 -46.78
C LYS A 716 -23.47 -20.81 -45.44
N ALA A 717 -23.18 -20.03 -44.39
CA ALA A 717 -23.00 -20.56 -43.06
C ALA A 717 -23.67 -19.69 -41.99
N LYS A 718 -24.32 -20.33 -41.05
CA LYS A 718 -24.74 -19.73 -39.80
C LYS A 718 -24.02 -20.43 -38.62
N TRP A 719 -23.69 -21.70 -38.81
CA TRP A 719 -22.89 -22.48 -37.86
C TRP A 719 -21.60 -22.97 -38.51
N ILE A 720 -20.54 -22.99 -37.71
CA ILE A 720 -19.24 -23.50 -38.13
C ILE A 720 -18.78 -24.45 -37.02
N LYS A 721 -18.35 -25.64 -37.38
CA LYS A 721 -17.78 -26.61 -36.43
C LYS A 721 -16.31 -26.87 -36.80
N VAL A 722 -15.45 -26.74 -35.82
CA VAL A 722 -14.04 -27.15 -35.89
C VAL A 722 -13.88 -28.35 -34.97
N GLU A 723 -13.46 -29.48 -35.50
CA GLU A 723 -13.43 -30.77 -34.80
C GLU A 723 -12.10 -31.49 -35.04
N ALA A 724 -11.56 -32.11 -34.02
CA ALA A 724 -10.44 -33.03 -34.17
C ALA A 724 -10.98 -34.47 -34.26
N LYS A 725 -10.73 -35.17 -35.39
CA LYS A 725 -11.19 -36.54 -35.62
C LYS A 725 -10.23 -37.55 -34.93
N ASN A 726 -10.11 -37.48 -33.63
CA ASN A 726 -9.24 -38.31 -32.83
C ASN A 726 -10.05 -39.31 -32.02
N ALA A 727 -9.97 -40.60 -32.36
CA ALA A 727 -10.63 -41.67 -31.62
C ALA A 727 -10.02 -41.84 -30.22
N GLN A 728 -8.74 -41.53 -30.03
CA GLN A 728 -8.08 -41.50 -28.73
C GLN A 728 -8.33 -40.16 -28.07
N PRO A 729 -8.65 -40.12 -26.78
CA PRO A 729 -8.87 -38.87 -26.08
C PRO A 729 -7.66 -37.94 -26.12
N GLU A 730 -7.87 -36.70 -26.56
CA GLU A 730 -6.85 -35.66 -26.63
C GLU A 730 -7.49 -34.29 -26.34
N PHE A 731 -6.69 -33.33 -25.93
CA PHE A 731 -7.11 -31.95 -25.77
C PHE A 731 -7.14 -31.20 -27.12
N MET A 732 -8.08 -30.30 -27.31
CA MET A 732 -8.04 -29.34 -28.40
C MET A 732 -7.70 -27.94 -27.86
N HIS A 733 -6.80 -27.23 -28.54
CA HIS A 733 -6.29 -25.93 -28.12
C HIS A 733 -6.34 -24.94 -29.28
N LEU A 734 -7.33 -24.10 -29.30
CA LEU A 734 -7.50 -23.06 -30.31
C LEU A 734 -7.25 -21.66 -29.76
N ARG A 735 -6.86 -20.77 -30.66
CA ARG A 735 -6.68 -19.34 -30.37
C ARG A 735 -7.61 -18.47 -31.18
N HIS A 736 -7.83 -18.78 -32.44
CA HIS A 736 -8.76 -18.06 -33.32
C HIS A 736 -9.62 -19.02 -34.14
N ILE A 737 -10.83 -18.62 -34.39
CA ILE A 737 -11.72 -19.07 -35.45
C ILE A 737 -12.29 -17.81 -36.08
N LEU A 738 -11.48 -17.08 -36.87
CA LEU A 738 -11.95 -15.87 -37.54
C LEU A 738 -12.77 -16.21 -38.73
N VAL A 739 -13.96 -15.65 -38.85
CA VAL A 739 -14.93 -15.90 -39.91
C VAL A 739 -14.96 -14.69 -40.82
N TYR A 740 -14.92 -14.93 -42.14
CA TYR A 740 -14.95 -13.87 -43.15
C TYR A 740 -16.10 -14.07 -44.12
N GLU A 741 -16.81 -12.99 -44.42
CA GLU A 741 -17.81 -12.91 -45.49
C GLU A 741 -17.24 -12.22 -46.74
N LYS A 742 -17.97 -12.35 -47.89
CA LYS A 742 -17.60 -11.73 -49.16
C LYS A 742 -17.81 -10.21 -49.20
#